data_0631c23938e08da51af757f86e3d5aca
#
_entry.id   0631c23938e08da51af757f86e3d5aca
#
_cell.length_a   1.000
_cell.length_b   1.000
_cell.length_c   1.000
_cell.angle_alpha   90.00
_cell.angle_beta   90.00
_cell.angle_gamma   90.00
#
_symmetry.space_group_name_H-M   'P 1'
#
loop_
_entity.id
_entity.type
_entity.pdbx_description
1 polymer ?
#
loop_
_entity_poly.entity_id
_entity_poly.type
_entity_poly.pdbx_seq_one_letter_code
_entity_poly.pdbx_strand_id
1 'polypeptide(L)'
;MGVRTTSKNAGPTGANSTPFVDGHLDKFYNSSFDRGGAGTNPEAARLGHEASGGAINVYTEPDGKIYRAHIFTASGTFAVTTASTNYPGVEYLVVGGGGAGGSISGQCGGGGAGGVATNMPGITNQDSVSLTRPAFPVSDGDSITVTIGAGGGGWNGGSPYSRLPGLPSKFGPTIEAFGGGAGGGGAAGEQFGKAGGCGGGGACSNPPSNGPGGYGNRDGAPNTQSGNPSGQPNSGFSQGRNGGNSGPYEAGFFGGGGGGAHSDGQNGGGAGGTGKGGDGLQIKIAGPTTATQPMGTPGPSPGGGYFAGGGGGGGNSGANPGDNSTAGAGGGGAGIGGGNSPTQNPPGTRGQSGQRSTGGGGGGVAYPLPGMHVRAGSGGSGIVIVRYQVGQTETSTAKATGGNISFYGGKTIHTFNTSSTFVTPAPFSETCEYVVIGGGGAGGFHNGGGGGAGGYTTGTTPISGSNTLTVTVAGGGANLIPGQPTNGIAPSGPPSGSSIPGSPSSWPGGTAGGGGGGAVENGQGANAPSPSPQGGSGGGAGRGYPGGANGGSAGSLGNAGGNSAPGGNTSTGAGGGGAGGAGENGQPTRGGSGGIGVQLPATFRDPKGGAGVPGPGGQAWWVAGGGGGCNQPPASPSSIPGGAGGYGPGQAVTPYAGGGMGGNQTGSDYNDPLAAQPGGMNTGGGGGAGTGPQSPEGRRNMGGNGGSGLVLIAYPT
;
A
#
# COMPACT_ATOMS: atom_id res chain seq x y z
N MET A 1 -56.90 -5.80 1.66
CA MET A 1 -57.43 -7.03 2.21
C MET A 1 -56.49 -7.45 3.29
N GLY A 2 -56.82 -7.17 4.54
CA GLY A 2 -55.95 -7.62 5.62
C GLY A 2 -55.85 -9.13 5.56
N VAL A 3 -54.63 -9.63 5.50
CA VAL A 3 -54.41 -11.05 5.76
C VAL A 3 -54.91 -11.26 7.17
N ARG A 4 -56.16 -11.61 7.27
CA ARG A 4 -56.63 -12.10 8.52
C ARG A 4 -55.84 -13.32 8.79
N THR A 5 -55.09 -13.26 9.80
CA THR A 5 -54.42 -14.41 10.26
C THR A 5 -55.46 -15.43 10.59
N THR A 6 -55.54 -16.34 9.75
CA THR A 6 -56.23 -17.60 10.03
C THR A 6 -55.56 -18.34 11.16
N SER A 7 -54.62 -17.71 11.81
CA SER A 7 -53.95 -18.26 12.98
C SER A 7 -54.89 -18.59 14.10
N LYS A 8 -56.02 -17.90 14.19
CA LYS A 8 -57.09 -18.37 15.04
C LYS A 8 -57.57 -19.76 14.67
N ASN A 9 -57.47 -20.05 13.41
CA ASN A 9 -57.89 -21.34 12.87
C ASN A 9 -56.70 -22.31 12.75
N ALA A 10 -55.51 -21.84 12.82
CA ALA A 10 -54.33 -22.65 12.74
C ALA A 10 -53.98 -23.30 14.06
N GLY A 11 -54.60 -22.87 15.13
CA GLY A 11 -54.41 -23.51 16.42
C GLY A 11 -55.50 -23.16 17.41
N PRO A 12 -55.98 -24.14 18.13
CA PRO A 12 -56.93 -23.92 19.21
C PRO A 12 -56.38 -23.04 20.32
N THR A 13 -55.15 -22.69 20.27
CA THR A 13 -54.44 -21.93 21.29
C THR A 13 -54.41 -20.45 21.07
N GLY A 14 -55.00 -19.97 19.99
CA GLY A 14 -54.93 -18.54 19.73
C GLY A 14 -53.52 -17.94 19.74
N ALA A 15 -52.55 -18.73 19.41
CA ALA A 15 -51.15 -18.30 19.34
C ALA A 15 -50.89 -17.26 18.23
N ASN A 16 -51.88 -16.52 17.95
CA ASN A 16 -51.93 -15.30 17.14
C ASN A 16 -51.42 -14.14 17.95
N SER A 17 -50.44 -14.36 18.77
CA SER A 17 -49.69 -13.29 19.41
C SER A 17 -49.07 -12.39 18.36
N THR A 18 -49.00 -11.12 18.64
CA THR A 18 -48.39 -10.14 17.77
C THR A 18 -47.04 -10.58 17.19
N PRO A 19 -46.13 -11.17 17.97
CA PRO A 19 -44.88 -11.68 17.44
C PRO A 19 -45.02 -12.76 16.35
N PHE A 20 -46.05 -13.60 16.46
CA PHE A 20 -46.32 -14.62 15.44
C PHE A 20 -46.82 -13.99 14.12
N VAL A 21 -47.66 -12.97 14.22
CA VAL A 21 -48.20 -12.26 13.07
C VAL A 21 -47.10 -11.52 12.33
N ASP A 22 -46.23 -10.84 13.07
CA ASP A 22 -45.12 -10.10 12.50
C ASP A 22 -44.13 -11.05 11.80
N GLY A 23 -43.76 -12.14 12.43
CA GLY A 23 -42.90 -13.13 11.84
C GLY A 23 -43.53 -13.86 10.64
N HIS A 24 -44.85 -14.00 10.63
CA HIS A 24 -45.53 -14.58 9.49
C HIS A 24 -45.60 -13.61 8.29
N LEU A 25 -45.86 -12.35 8.53
CA LEU A 25 -45.86 -11.32 7.49
C LEU A 25 -44.47 -11.17 6.88
N ASP A 26 -43.46 -11.14 7.70
CA ASP A 26 -42.07 -11.03 7.23
C ASP A 26 -41.67 -12.23 6.35
N LYS A 27 -41.98 -13.44 6.81
CA LYS A 27 -41.77 -14.65 6.00
C LYS A 27 -42.60 -14.69 4.73
N PHE A 28 -43.84 -14.23 4.79
CA PHE A 28 -44.71 -14.16 3.62
C PHE A 28 -44.20 -13.16 2.60
N TYR A 29 -43.80 -11.97 3.04
CA TYR A 29 -43.22 -10.96 2.17
C TYR A 29 -41.96 -11.47 1.49
N ASN A 30 -41.02 -11.97 2.29
CA ASN A 30 -39.74 -12.42 1.77
C ASN A 30 -39.83 -13.69 0.92
N SER A 31 -40.81 -14.57 1.17
CA SER A 31 -40.90 -15.84 0.46
C SER A 31 -41.89 -15.84 -0.71
N SER A 32 -42.94 -15.02 -0.63
CA SER A 32 -44.04 -15.14 -1.60
C SER A 32 -44.03 -14.02 -2.63
N PHE A 33 -43.70 -12.80 -2.27
CA PHE A 33 -43.70 -11.69 -3.21
C PHE A 33 -42.43 -11.63 -4.04
N ASP A 34 -41.27 -11.88 -3.44
CA ASP A 34 -40.03 -11.85 -4.19
C ASP A 34 -39.81 -13.05 -5.12
N ARG A 35 -40.69 -14.05 -5.06
CA ARG A 35 -40.51 -15.32 -5.76
C ARG A 35 -41.70 -15.85 -6.54
N GLY A 36 -42.71 -15.07 -6.71
CA GLY A 36 -43.91 -15.56 -7.40
C GLY A 36 -44.63 -16.69 -6.67
N GLY A 37 -44.55 -16.76 -5.36
CA GLY A 37 -45.48 -17.55 -4.54
C GLY A 37 -45.15 -19.03 -4.33
N ALA A 38 -44.03 -19.53 -4.81
CA ALA A 38 -43.65 -20.94 -4.63
C ALA A 38 -42.81 -21.21 -3.40
N GLY A 39 -42.87 -20.35 -2.39
CA GLY A 39 -41.95 -20.39 -1.24
C GLY A 39 -42.12 -21.55 -0.30
N THR A 40 -41.37 -22.60 -0.51
CA THR A 40 -41.18 -23.67 0.47
C THR A 40 -39.91 -23.54 1.29
N ASN A 41 -39.06 -22.57 0.96
CA ASN A 41 -37.81 -22.37 1.68
C ASN A 41 -37.48 -20.89 1.88
N PRO A 42 -37.62 -20.34 3.11
CA PRO A 42 -37.24 -18.97 3.41
C PRO A 42 -35.73 -18.69 3.23
N GLU A 43 -34.89 -19.70 3.21
CA GLU A 43 -33.47 -19.53 2.96
C GLU A 43 -33.14 -19.18 1.50
N ALA A 44 -34.11 -19.34 0.60
CA ALA A 44 -33.88 -19.16 -0.79
C ALA A 44 -33.91 -17.69 -1.27
N ALA A 45 -34.26 -16.69 -0.46
CA ALA A 45 -34.25 -15.27 -0.83
C ALA A 45 -33.06 -14.50 -0.26
N ARG A 46 -31.89 -15.06 -0.33
CA ARG A 46 -30.67 -14.30 -0.06
C ARG A 46 -30.41 -13.38 -1.26
N LEU A 47 -30.94 -12.17 -1.17
CA LEU A 47 -30.91 -11.21 -2.28
C LEU A 47 -29.51 -10.67 -2.58
N GLY A 48 -28.58 -10.73 -1.63
CA GLY A 48 -27.23 -10.27 -1.78
C GLY A 48 -26.21 -11.14 -1.04
N HIS A 49 -24.93 -10.92 -1.31
CA HIS A 49 -23.86 -11.51 -0.53
C HIS A 49 -23.68 -10.77 0.80
N GLU A 50 -23.17 -11.49 1.81
CA GLU A 50 -22.59 -10.89 2.99
C GLU A 50 -21.18 -11.43 3.19
N ALA A 51 -20.23 -10.51 3.38
CA ALA A 51 -18.83 -10.85 3.61
C ALA A 51 -18.16 -9.84 4.54
N SER A 52 -16.99 -10.20 5.03
CA SER A 52 -16.12 -9.33 5.84
C SER A 52 -14.71 -9.28 5.27
N GLY A 53 -13.92 -8.30 5.72
CA GLY A 53 -12.53 -8.07 5.33
C GLY A 53 -12.35 -6.82 4.47
N GLY A 54 -11.14 -6.22 4.56
CA GLY A 54 -10.85 -4.96 3.91
C GLY A 54 -11.65 -3.77 4.47
N ALA A 55 -11.37 -2.56 4.00
CA ALA A 55 -12.21 -1.41 4.29
C ALA A 55 -13.50 -1.48 3.45
N ILE A 56 -14.63 -1.13 4.07
CA ILE A 56 -15.93 -1.23 3.41
C ILE A 56 -16.37 0.12 2.88
N ASN A 57 -16.92 0.14 1.67
CA ASN A 57 -17.71 1.23 1.12
C ASN A 57 -19.07 0.70 0.64
N VAL A 58 -20.15 1.22 1.22
CA VAL A 58 -21.54 0.94 0.81
C VAL A 58 -22.06 2.13 0.02
N TYR A 59 -22.62 1.88 -1.15
CA TYR A 59 -23.10 2.94 -2.04
C TYR A 59 -24.23 2.46 -2.95
N THR A 60 -24.99 3.42 -3.45
CA THR A 60 -26.08 3.17 -4.42
C THR A 60 -25.61 3.59 -5.81
N GLU A 61 -25.74 2.71 -6.80
CA GLU A 61 -25.54 3.01 -8.20
C GLU A 61 -26.74 3.78 -8.78
N PRO A 62 -26.58 4.47 -9.92
CA PRO A 62 -27.69 5.23 -10.56
C PRO A 62 -28.93 4.39 -10.91
N ASP A 63 -28.78 3.07 -11.06
CA ASP A 63 -29.88 2.14 -11.30
C ASP A 63 -30.64 1.74 -10.01
N GLY A 64 -30.27 2.33 -8.87
CA GLY A 64 -30.89 2.10 -7.57
C GLY A 64 -30.39 0.86 -6.84
N LYS A 65 -29.47 0.09 -7.41
CA LYS A 65 -28.87 -1.05 -6.74
C LYS A 65 -27.84 -0.61 -5.70
N ILE A 66 -27.86 -1.26 -4.55
CA ILE A 66 -26.92 -1.01 -3.47
C ILE A 66 -25.77 -2.02 -3.55
N TYR A 67 -24.57 -1.50 -3.57
CA TYR A 67 -23.34 -2.29 -3.60
C TYR A 67 -22.53 -2.10 -2.31
N ARG A 68 -21.82 -3.16 -1.94
CA ARG A 68 -20.77 -3.12 -0.92
C ARG A 68 -19.44 -3.48 -1.58
N ALA A 69 -18.46 -2.58 -1.47
CA ALA A 69 -17.10 -2.83 -1.90
C ALA A 69 -16.20 -3.09 -0.68
N HIS A 70 -15.39 -4.13 -0.77
CA HIS A 70 -14.32 -4.47 0.18
C HIS A 70 -12.99 -4.08 -0.44
N ILE A 71 -12.25 -3.18 0.20
CA ILE A 71 -11.05 -2.54 -0.31
C ILE A 71 -9.86 -3.02 0.52
N PHE A 72 -8.99 -3.83 -0.09
CA PHE A 72 -7.80 -4.38 0.54
C PHE A 72 -6.57 -3.60 0.06
N THR A 73 -5.98 -2.82 0.95
CA THR A 73 -4.70 -2.13 0.74
C THR A 73 -3.53 -2.84 1.42
N ALA A 74 -3.83 -3.88 2.20
CA ALA A 74 -2.92 -4.84 2.80
C ALA A 74 -3.47 -6.25 2.61
N SER A 75 -2.60 -7.26 2.69
CA SER A 75 -3.00 -8.68 2.62
C SER A 75 -3.94 -9.03 3.78
N GLY A 76 -4.90 -9.90 3.52
CA GLY A 76 -5.92 -10.29 4.48
C GLY A 76 -6.81 -11.40 3.95
N THR A 77 -8.04 -11.46 4.44
CA THR A 77 -9.02 -12.47 4.06
C THR A 77 -10.35 -11.80 3.69
N PHE A 78 -10.93 -12.23 2.57
CA PHE A 78 -12.33 -11.96 2.24
C PHE A 78 -13.14 -13.17 2.67
N ALA A 79 -13.90 -13.02 3.77
CA ALA A 79 -14.68 -14.12 4.35
C ALA A 79 -16.16 -13.93 4.03
N VAL A 80 -16.73 -14.87 3.29
CA VAL A 80 -18.14 -14.87 2.88
C VAL A 80 -18.95 -15.56 3.96
N THR A 81 -19.84 -14.82 4.62
CA THR A 81 -20.77 -15.38 5.61
C THR A 81 -22.06 -15.89 4.97
N THR A 82 -22.49 -15.22 3.90
CA THR A 82 -23.69 -15.58 3.15
C THR A 82 -23.46 -15.33 1.67
N ALA A 83 -23.64 -16.33 0.85
CA ALA A 83 -23.62 -16.22 -0.61
C ALA A 83 -25.04 -16.02 -1.16
N SER A 84 -25.17 -15.11 -2.14
CA SER A 84 -26.43 -14.92 -2.85
C SER A 84 -26.75 -16.08 -3.78
N THR A 85 -27.98 -16.52 -3.79
CA THR A 85 -28.45 -17.49 -4.78
C THR A 85 -28.76 -16.85 -6.14
N ASN A 86 -28.99 -15.55 -6.17
CA ASN A 86 -29.32 -14.79 -7.39
C ASN A 86 -28.09 -14.27 -8.13
N TYR A 87 -26.99 -14.09 -7.41
CA TYR A 87 -25.73 -13.57 -7.94
C TYR A 87 -24.59 -14.51 -7.52
N PRO A 88 -24.25 -15.52 -8.32
CA PRO A 88 -23.34 -16.60 -7.90
C PRO A 88 -21.87 -16.18 -7.77
N GLY A 89 -21.53 -14.92 -8.07
CA GLY A 89 -20.15 -14.45 -8.03
C GLY A 89 -20.04 -12.98 -7.68
N VAL A 90 -18.80 -12.60 -7.35
CA VAL A 90 -18.45 -11.21 -7.03
C VAL A 90 -17.73 -10.53 -8.18
N GLU A 91 -17.87 -9.21 -8.25
CA GLU A 91 -17.05 -8.35 -9.13
C GLU A 91 -15.75 -7.99 -8.41
N TYR A 92 -14.64 -7.93 -9.15
CA TYR A 92 -13.33 -7.69 -8.57
C TYR A 92 -12.43 -6.83 -9.46
N LEU A 93 -11.49 -6.19 -8.79
CA LEU A 93 -10.30 -5.56 -9.35
C LEU A 93 -9.09 -6.03 -8.54
N VAL A 94 -8.10 -6.60 -9.21
CA VAL A 94 -6.80 -6.96 -8.63
C VAL A 94 -5.73 -6.22 -9.41
N VAL A 95 -4.88 -5.47 -8.71
CA VAL A 95 -3.77 -4.72 -9.29
C VAL A 95 -2.47 -5.15 -8.61
N GLY A 96 -1.47 -5.57 -9.36
CA GLY A 96 -0.14 -5.90 -8.86
C GLY A 96 0.63 -4.68 -8.35
N GLY A 97 1.71 -4.86 -7.62
CA GLY A 97 2.62 -3.77 -7.27
C GLY A 97 3.38 -3.26 -8.49
N GLY A 98 3.63 -1.95 -8.61
CA GLY A 98 4.42 -1.36 -9.69
C GLY A 98 5.91 -1.63 -9.56
N GLY A 99 6.66 -1.62 -10.66
CA GLY A 99 8.12 -1.74 -10.68
C GLY A 99 8.83 -0.45 -10.28
N ALA A 100 10.04 -0.54 -9.79
CA ALA A 100 10.88 0.62 -9.52
C ALA A 100 11.37 1.27 -10.82
N GLY A 101 11.60 2.58 -10.80
CA GLY A 101 12.32 3.28 -11.85
C GLY A 101 13.78 2.83 -11.95
N GLY A 102 14.40 3.06 -13.09
CA GLY A 102 15.82 2.81 -13.30
C GLY A 102 16.69 3.85 -12.58
N SER A 103 17.86 3.41 -12.14
CA SER A 103 18.88 4.22 -11.49
C SER A 103 20.26 3.84 -12.03
N ILE A 104 21.28 4.62 -11.76
CA ILE A 104 22.68 4.45 -12.16
C ILE A 104 23.01 5.15 -13.50
N SER A 105 24.26 5.57 -13.62
CA SER A 105 24.91 6.29 -14.70
C SER A 105 24.18 6.22 -16.05
N GLY A 106 23.54 7.30 -16.47
CA GLY A 106 22.77 7.36 -17.71
C GLY A 106 21.35 7.85 -17.50
N GLN A 107 20.58 7.93 -18.54
CA GLN A 107 19.17 8.30 -18.51
C GLN A 107 18.34 7.04 -18.38
N CYS A 108 17.75 6.88 -17.24
CA CYS A 108 17.16 5.62 -16.83
C CYS A 108 15.67 5.53 -17.16
N GLY A 109 15.19 4.34 -17.44
CA GLY A 109 13.79 4.09 -17.76
C GLY A 109 12.85 4.22 -16.56
N GLY A 110 11.59 4.56 -16.81
CA GLY A 110 10.51 4.50 -15.80
C GLY A 110 10.14 3.07 -15.46
N GLY A 111 9.69 2.81 -14.23
CA GLY A 111 9.13 1.51 -13.83
C GLY A 111 7.78 1.25 -14.50
N GLY A 112 7.51 0.02 -14.89
CA GLY A 112 6.20 -0.42 -15.37
C GLY A 112 5.18 -0.50 -14.23
N ALA A 113 3.92 -0.27 -14.54
CA ALA A 113 2.85 -0.47 -13.58
C ALA A 113 2.62 -1.96 -13.26
N GLY A 114 1.95 -2.26 -12.16
CA GLY A 114 1.41 -3.60 -11.91
C GLY A 114 0.35 -3.97 -12.95
N GLY A 115 0.26 -5.26 -13.24
CA GLY A 115 -0.80 -5.78 -14.10
C GLY A 115 -2.17 -5.61 -13.47
N VAL A 116 -3.21 -5.66 -14.30
CA VAL A 116 -4.61 -5.55 -13.88
C VAL A 116 -5.37 -6.82 -14.23
N ALA A 117 -6.14 -7.34 -13.27
CA ALA A 117 -7.09 -8.41 -13.47
C ALA A 117 -8.45 -7.96 -12.93
N THR A 118 -9.48 -7.97 -13.78
CA THR A 118 -10.82 -7.51 -13.41
C THR A 118 -11.90 -8.23 -14.21
N ASN A 119 -13.10 -8.35 -13.62
CA ASN A 119 -14.28 -8.79 -14.34
C ASN A 119 -15.32 -7.65 -14.54
N MET A 120 -14.92 -6.43 -14.23
CA MET A 120 -15.78 -5.27 -14.52
C MET A 120 -16.03 -5.17 -16.02
N PRO A 121 -17.30 -4.98 -16.42
CA PRO A 121 -17.65 -4.93 -17.84
C PRO A 121 -17.13 -3.66 -18.52
N GLY A 122 -16.86 -3.76 -19.83
CA GLY A 122 -16.50 -2.61 -20.66
C GLY A 122 -15.08 -2.09 -20.48
N ILE A 123 -14.23 -2.78 -19.72
CA ILE A 123 -12.83 -2.38 -19.54
C ILE A 123 -11.99 -2.88 -20.72
N THR A 124 -11.38 -1.93 -21.43
CA THR A 124 -10.52 -2.20 -22.59
C THR A 124 -9.19 -1.45 -22.48
N ASN A 125 -8.15 -1.98 -23.13
CA ASN A 125 -6.88 -1.27 -23.30
C ASN A 125 -6.92 -0.34 -24.54
N GLN A 126 -5.80 0.32 -24.87
CA GLN A 126 -5.70 1.25 -26.02
C GLN A 126 -5.97 0.58 -27.39
N ASP A 127 -5.78 -0.74 -27.51
CA ASP A 127 -6.04 -1.49 -28.75
C ASP A 127 -7.49 -2.01 -28.78
N SER A 128 -8.36 -1.54 -27.89
CA SER A 128 -9.76 -2.00 -27.73
C SER A 128 -9.91 -3.49 -27.38
N VAL A 129 -8.84 -4.10 -26.84
CA VAL A 129 -8.92 -5.48 -26.34
C VAL A 129 -9.61 -5.48 -24.99
N SER A 130 -10.64 -6.33 -24.83
CA SER A 130 -11.36 -6.48 -23.57
C SER A 130 -10.45 -7.13 -22.50
N LEU A 131 -10.46 -6.56 -21.31
CA LEU A 131 -9.77 -7.07 -20.14
C LEU A 131 -10.72 -7.75 -19.15
N THR A 132 -12.02 -7.81 -19.49
CA THR A 132 -13.07 -8.40 -18.64
C THR A 132 -12.90 -9.91 -18.56
N ARG A 133 -12.76 -10.43 -17.34
CA ARG A 133 -12.63 -11.86 -17.02
C ARG A 133 -13.96 -12.42 -16.50
N PRO A 134 -14.08 -13.76 -16.36
CA PRO A 134 -15.23 -14.35 -15.69
C PRO A 134 -15.42 -13.88 -14.25
N ALA A 135 -16.66 -13.87 -13.76
CA ALA A 135 -16.98 -13.61 -12.36
C ALA A 135 -16.30 -14.67 -11.46
N PHE A 136 -15.93 -14.26 -10.27
CA PHE A 136 -15.36 -15.18 -9.27
C PHE A 136 -16.52 -15.74 -8.44
N PRO A 137 -16.78 -17.06 -8.51
CA PRO A 137 -17.87 -17.67 -7.75
C PRO A 137 -17.53 -17.69 -6.25
N VAL A 138 -18.53 -17.51 -5.42
CA VAL A 138 -18.42 -17.61 -3.96
C VAL A 138 -19.56 -18.43 -3.37
N SER A 139 -19.27 -19.10 -2.25
CA SER A 139 -20.19 -19.93 -1.50
C SER A 139 -20.23 -19.53 -0.02
N ASP A 140 -21.26 -19.97 0.69
CA ASP A 140 -21.35 -19.78 2.15
C ASP A 140 -20.12 -20.36 2.86
N GLY A 141 -19.52 -19.57 3.75
CA GLY A 141 -18.38 -19.97 4.56
C GLY A 141 -17.02 -19.90 3.84
N ASP A 142 -16.98 -19.43 2.59
CA ASP A 142 -15.71 -19.25 1.87
C ASP A 142 -14.77 -18.29 2.59
N SER A 143 -13.52 -18.70 2.72
CA SER A 143 -12.44 -17.89 3.29
C SER A 143 -11.35 -17.70 2.22
N ILE A 144 -11.43 -16.57 1.50
CA ILE A 144 -10.62 -16.31 0.32
C ILE A 144 -9.43 -15.43 0.72
N THR A 145 -8.21 -15.97 0.56
CA THR A 145 -6.99 -15.23 0.83
C THR A 145 -6.80 -14.11 -0.17
N VAL A 146 -6.54 -12.90 0.33
CA VAL A 146 -6.17 -11.72 -0.46
C VAL A 146 -4.70 -11.40 -0.19
N THR A 147 -3.90 -11.36 -1.25
CA THR A 147 -2.49 -10.94 -1.18
C THR A 147 -2.31 -9.63 -1.91
N ILE A 148 -1.69 -8.66 -1.26
CA ILE A 148 -1.35 -7.37 -1.88
C ILE A 148 0.13 -7.34 -2.20
N GLY A 149 0.47 -7.16 -3.48
CA GLY A 149 1.84 -7.03 -3.95
C GLY A 149 2.48 -5.73 -3.54
N ALA A 150 3.67 -5.80 -2.95
CA ALA A 150 4.47 -4.61 -2.69
C ALA A 150 4.99 -4.01 -4.00
N GLY A 151 5.19 -2.69 -4.04
CA GLY A 151 5.92 -2.04 -5.11
C GLY A 151 7.40 -2.38 -5.08
N GLY A 152 8.03 -2.42 -6.24
CA GLY A 152 9.47 -2.64 -6.37
C GLY A 152 10.29 -1.54 -5.67
N GLY A 153 11.29 -1.92 -4.90
CA GLY A 153 12.22 -0.99 -4.29
C GLY A 153 13.16 -0.36 -5.33
N GLY A 154 13.42 0.95 -5.22
CA GLY A 154 14.45 1.62 -6.00
C GLY A 154 15.84 1.05 -5.68
N TRP A 155 16.84 1.36 -6.53
CA TRP A 155 18.22 0.87 -6.40
C TRP A 155 18.84 1.10 -5.02
N ASN A 156 19.63 0.15 -4.54
CA ASN A 156 20.25 0.13 -3.21
C ASN A 156 21.80 0.18 -3.22
N GLY A 157 22.44 0.62 -4.30
CA GLY A 157 23.88 0.92 -4.33
C GLY A 157 24.84 -0.25 -4.44
N GLY A 158 24.37 -1.50 -4.55
CA GLY A 158 25.21 -2.70 -4.72
C GLY A 158 25.35 -3.15 -6.18
N SER A 159 26.42 -3.89 -6.50
CA SER A 159 26.54 -4.66 -7.75
C SER A 159 26.24 -6.14 -7.44
N PRO A 160 25.47 -6.87 -8.27
CA PRO A 160 24.83 -6.43 -9.49
C PRO A 160 23.59 -5.59 -9.23
N TYR A 161 23.38 -4.60 -10.04
CA TYR A 161 22.39 -3.54 -9.99
C TYR A 161 20.94 -4.05 -9.83
N SER A 162 20.44 -4.26 -8.62
CA SER A 162 19.11 -4.82 -8.39
C SER A 162 18.04 -3.73 -8.36
N ARG A 163 17.44 -3.52 -9.49
CA ARG A 163 16.15 -2.82 -9.62
C ARG A 163 15.06 -3.86 -9.45
N LEU A 164 14.17 -3.65 -8.49
CA LEU A 164 13.19 -4.68 -8.15
C LEU A 164 11.90 -4.46 -8.94
N PRO A 165 11.38 -5.52 -9.57
CA PRO A 165 10.03 -5.52 -10.08
C PRO A 165 9.05 -5.40 -8.90
N GLY A 166 7.81 -5.05 -9.19
CA GLY A 166 6.72 -5.18 -8.24
C GLY A 166 6.39 -6.64 -7.95
N LEU A 167 5.70 -6.89 -6.85
CA LEU A 167 5.19 -8.20 -6.50
C LEU A 167 3.75 -8.39 -6.98
N PRO A 168 3.31 -9.63 -7.24
CA PRO A 168 1.95 -9.89 -7.66
C PRO A 168 0.94 -9.67 -6.52
N SER A 169 -0.27 -9.24 -6.88
CA SER A 169 -1.45 -9.29 -6.00
C SER A 169 -2.35 -10.45 -6.41
N LYS A 170 -3.07 -11.04 -5.43
CA LYS A 170 -3.93 -12.20 -5.66
C LYS A 170 -5.27 -12.07 -4.95
N PHE A 171 -6.31 -12.59 -5.58
CA PHE A 171 -7.61 -12.84 -4.99
C PHE A 171 -7.96 -14.33 -5.13
N GLY A 172 -7.86 -15.06 -4.03
CA GLY A 172 -7.91 -16.52 -4.03
C GLY A 172 -6.75 -17.15 -4.82
N PRO A 173 -6.86 -18.45 -5.16
CA PRO A 173 -5.80 -19.17 -5.84
C PRO A 173 -5.72 -18.89 -7.35
N THR A 174 -6.79 -18.38 -7.97
CA THR A 174 -6.94 -18.33 -9.43
C THR A 174 -6.81 -16.94 -10.04
N ILE A 175 -7.06 -15.87 -9.28
CA ILE A 175 -6.96 -14.51 -9.80
C ILE A 175 -5.65 -13.89 -9.34
N GLU A 176 -4.75 -13.68 -10.30
CA GLU A 176 -3.45 -13.06 -10.06
C GLU A 176 -3.24 -11.89 -11.02
N ALA A 177 -2.75 -10.78 -10.50
CA ALA A 177 -2.24 -9.63 -11.22
C ALA A 177 -0.74 -9.53 -10.96
N PHE A 178 0.06 -9.65 -12.03
CA PHE A 178 1.52 -9.67 -11.94
C PHE A 178 2.09 -8.32 -11.51
N GLY A 179 3.26 -8.36 -10.87
CA GLY A 179 3.99 -7.13 -10.55
C GLY A 179 4.56 -6.46 -11.80
N GLY A 180 4.73 -5.15 -11.77
CA GLY A 180 5.32 -4.34 -12.83
C GLY A 180 6.83 -4.56 -13.02
N GLY A 181 7.33 -4.45 -14.24
CA GLY A 181 8.74 -4.55 -14.57
C GLY A 181 9.54 -3.34 -14.10
N ALA A 182 10.76 -3.53 -13.63
CA ALA A 182 11.64 -2.43 -13.28
C ALA A 182 12.17 -1.69 -14.52
N GLY A 183 12.39 -0.38 -14.41
CA GLY A 183 12.99 0.43 -15.47
C GLY A 183 14.44 0.09 -15.77
N GLY A 184 14.90 0.29 -17.00
CA GLY A 184 16.28 0.12 -17.42
C GLY A 184 17.23 1.07 -16.68
N GLY A 185 18.46 0.65 -16.40
CA GLY A 185 19.52 1.47 -15.82
C GLY A 185 20.63 1.75 -16.82
N GLY A 186 21.34 2.86 -16.65
CA GLY A 186 22.35 3.31 -17.61
C GLY A 186 23.68 2.55 -17.62
N ALA A 187 23.84 1.47 -16.86
CA ALA A 187 25.05 0.65 -16.91
C ALA A 187 25.03 -0.34 -18.09
N ALA A 188 26.22 -0.67 -18.62
CA ALA A 188 26.34 -1.63 -19.71
C ALA A 188 25.71 -2.98 -19.34
N GLY A 189 24.85 -3.52 -20.22
CA GLY A 189 24.09 -4.75 -19.99
C GLY A 189 22.79 -4.58 -19.17
N GLU A 190 22.52 -3.40 -18.63
CA GLU A 190 21.37 -3.13 -17.77
C GLU A 190 20.35 -2.14 -18.36
N GLN A 191 20.55 -1.77 -19.64
CA GLN A 191 19.72 -0.77 -20.33
C GLN A 191 18.28 -1.23 -20.57
N PHE A 192 18.05 -2.54 -20.54
CA PHE A 192 16.74 -3.10 -20.85
C PHE A 192 15.74 -2.84 -19.74
N GLY A 193 14.57 -2.35 -20.08
CA GLY A 193 13.41 -2.42 -19.22
C GLY A 193 13.07 -3.88 -18.92
N LYS A 194 12.71 -4.19 -17.67
CA LYS A 194 12.30 -5.55 -17.28
C LYS A 194 10.84 -5.78 -17.65
N ALA A 195 10.56 -7.02 -18.00
CA ALA A 195 9.19 -7.46 -18.22
C ALA A 195 8.40 -7.58 -16.92
N GLY A 196 7.07 -7.49 -17.01
CA GLY A 196 6.18 -7.60 -15.86
C GLY A 196 4.71 -7.62 -16.28
N GLY A 197 3.80 -7.35 -15.33
CA GLY A 197 2.41 -7.06 -15.63
C GLY A 197 2.31 -5.95 -16.69
N CYS A 198 2.98 -4.82 -16.43
CA CYS A 198 3.38 -3.84 -17.44
C CYS A 198 4.91 -3.77 -17.48
N GLY A 199 5.50 -3.53 -18.65
CA GLY A 199 6.94 -3.51 -18.84
C GLY A 199 7.61 -2.22 -18.37
N GLY A 200 8.83 -2.29 -17.84
CA GLY A 200 9.64 -1.10 -17.52
C GLY A 200 10.18 -0.42 -18.78
N GLY A 201 10.44 0.89 -18.74
CA GLY A 201 11.06 1.64 -19.82
C GLY A 201 12.54 1.30 -19.99
N GLY A 202 13.07 1.46 -21.21
CA GLY A 202 14.49 1.28 -21.54
C GLY A 202 15.34 2.46 -21.09
N ALA A 203 16.64 2.25 -20.89
CA ALA A 203 17.62 3.28 -20.54
C ALA A 203 18.64 3.51 -21.67
N CYS A 204 19.21 4.72 -21.73
CA CYS A 204 20.33 5.04 -22.59
C CYS A 204 21.63 5.03 -21.78
N SER A 205 22.72 4.46 -22.31
CA SER A 205 24.04 4.42 -21.67
C SER A 205 25.13 5.04 -22.53
N ASN A 206 26.28 5.36 -21.91
CA ASN A 206 27.50 5.74 -22.60
C ASN A 206 28.56 4.62 -22.44
N PRO A 207 29.15 4.02 -23.50
CA PRO A 207 28.99 4.33 -24.93
C PRO A 207 27.58 4.01 -25.44
N PRO A 208 27.17 4.68 -26.58
CA PRO A 208 25.78 4.75 -26.97
C PRO A 208 25.19 3.37 -27.28
N SER A 209 24.35 2.88 -26.38
CA SER A 209 23.47 1.76 -26.62
C SER A 209 22.07 2.10 -26.14
N ASN A 210 21.10 1.98 -27.04
CA ASN A 210 19.70 2.20 -26.73
C ASN A 210 19.11 0.96 -26.11
N GLY A 211 18.52 1.10 -24.95
CA GLY A 211 17.81 0.01 -24.28
C GLY A 211 16.37 -0.08 -24.73
N PRO A 212 15.89 -1.23 -25.21
CA PRO A 212 14.47 -1.45 -25.42
C PRO A 212 13.69 -1.43 -24.11
N GLY A 213 12.43 -1.05 -24.20
CA GLY A 213 11.46 -1.22 -23.12
C GLY A 213 11.17 -2.70 -22.85
N GLY A 214 10.77 -3.01 -21.64
CA GLY A 214 10.33 -4.33 -21.23
C GLY A 214 8.95 -4.67 -21.79
N TYR A 215 8.68 -5.94 -21.99
CA TYR A 215 7.36 -6.41 -22.42
C TYR A 215 6.36 -6.41 -21.23
N GLY A 216 5.16 -5.92 -21.49
CA GLY A 216 4.00 -6.15 -20.64
C GLY A 216 3.38 -7.53 -20.91
N ASN A 217 2.57 -8.03 -19.99
CA ASN A 217 1.77 -9.22 -20.18
C ASN A 217 0.58 -8.90 -21.11
N ARG A 218 0.82 -9.01 -22.42
CA ARG A 218 -0.17 -8.79 -23.49
C ARG A 218 -0.69 -10.11 -23.99
N ASP A 219 -1.99 -10.20 -24.18
CA ASP A 219 -2.68 -11.30 -24.88
C ASP A 219 -2.32 -12.71 -24.41
N GLY A 220 -1.88 -12.84 -23.16
CA GLY A 220 -1.49 -14.12 -22.59
C GLY A 220 -0.24 -14.79 -23.19
N ALA A 221 0.49 -14.11 -24.07
CA ALA A 221 1.71 -14.65 -24.65
C ALA A 221 2.83 -14.79 -23.59
N PRO A 222 3.60 -15.86 -23.60
CA PRO A 222 4.76 -15.99 -22.73
C PRO A 222 5.78 -14.91 -23.06
N ASN A 223 6.29 -14.27 -22.02
CA ASN A 223 7.31 -13.25 -22.16
C ASN A 223 8.68 -13.91 -22.32
N THR A 224 9.25 -13.85 -23.52
CA THR A 224 10.52 -14.52 -23.88
C THR A 224 11.74 -13.60 -23.88
N GLN A 225 11.62 -12.36 -23.36
CA GLN A 225 12.75 -11.43 -23.34
C GLN A 225 13.90 -11.96 -22.47
N SER A 226 15.13 -11.94 -23.00
CA SER A 226 16.35 -12.28 -22.27
C SER A 226 16.51 -11.41 -21.02
N GLY A 227 16.73 -12.03 -19.87
CA GLY A 227 16.83 -11.36 -18.58
C GLY A 227 15.51 -11.28 -17.78
N ASN A 228 14.44 -11.87 -18.30
CA ASN A 228 13.24 -12.14 -17.50
C ASN A 228 13.50 -13.34 -16.58
N PRO A 229 13.17 -13.28 -15.28
CA PRO A 229 13.09 -14.51 -14.49
C PRO A 229 12.09 -15.43 -15.19
N SER A 230 12.59 -16.58 -15.63
CA SER A 230 11.88 -17.59 -16.40
C SER A 230 10.51 -17.89 -15.81
N GLY A 231 9.45 -17.72 -16.61
CA GLY A 231 8.17 -18.33 -16.31
C GLY A 231 7.11 -17.44 -15.69
N GLN A 232 6.88 -16.23 -16.22
CA GLN A 232 5.57 -15.63 -16.00
C GLN A 232 4.52 -16.53 -16.68
N PRO A 233 3.64 -17.21 -15.94
CA PRO A 233 2.69 -18.11 -16.55
C PRO A 233 1.77 -17.31 -17.48
N ASN A 234 1.45 -17.93 -18.61
CA ASN A 234 0.43 -17.38 -19.51
C ASN A 234 -0.91 -17.34 -18.78
N SER A 235 -1.38 -16.14 -18.42
CA SER A 235 -2.66 -15.98 -17.72
C SER A 235 -3.87 -16.16 -18.64
N GLY A 236 -3.65 -16.32 -19.96
CA GLY A 236 -4.73 -16.34 -20.94
C GLY A 236 -5.43 -14.99 -21.15
N PHE A 237 -5.08 -13.97 -20.36
CA PHE A 237 -5.67 -12.62 -20.43
C PHE A 237 -4.58 -11.55 -20.37
N SER A 238 -4.72 -10.51 -21.16
CA SER A 238 -3.87 -9.32 -21.09
C SER A 238 -3.99 -8.66 -19.71
N GLN A 239 -2.85 -8.22 -19.15
CA GLN A 239 -2.82 -7.53 -17.86
C GLN A 239 -2.17 -6.15 -17.94
N GLY A 240 -1.41 -5.86 -19.01
CA GLY A 240 -0.71 -4.59 -19.13
C GLY A 240 0.07 -4.44 -20.43
N ARG A 241 0.77 -3.32 -20.57
CA ARG A 241 1.37 -2.84 -21.80
C ARG A 241 2.89 -2.72 -21.69
N ASN A 242 3.55 -2.52 -22.85
CA ASN A 242 5.01 -2.46 -22.93
C ASN A 242 5.55 -1.13 -22.39
N GLY A 243 6.78 -1.15 -21.88
CA GLY A 243 7.57 0.05 -21.67
C GLY A 243 8.10 0.61 -22.99
N GLY A 244 8.36 1.93 -23.01
CA GLY A 244 8.97 2.62 -24.14
C GLY A 244 10.46 2.35 -24.23
N ASN A 245 11.03 2.41 -25.45
CA ASN A 245 12.46 2.35 -25.67
C ASN A 245 13.17 3.65 -25.23
N SER A 246 14.44 3.59 -24.91
CA SER A 246 15.23 4.82 -24.77
C SER A 246 15.40 5.57 -26.09
N GLY A 247 15.61 6.87 -26.03
CA GLY A 247 15.96 7.68 -27.18
C GLY A 247 17.39 7.45 -27.66
N PRO A 248 17.71 7.85 -28.91
CA PRO A 248 19.06 7.76 -29.44
C PRO A 248 20.00 8.77 -28.75
N TYR A 249 21.25 8.37 -28.56
CA TYR A 249 22.30 9.17 -27.90
C TYR A 249 22.48 10.61 -28.48
N GLU A 250 22.32 10.74 -29.82
CA GLU A 250 22.57 12.02 -30.52
C GLU A 250 21.44 13.04 -30.39
N ALA A 251 20.25 12.62 -29.91
CA ALA A 251 19.05 13.48 -29.86
C ALA A 251 18.67 13.95 -28.44
N GLY A 252 19.61 13.92 -27.49
CA GLY A 252 19.37 14.35 -26.10
C GLY A 252 18.84 13.23 -25.23
N PHE A 253 19.63 12.36 -24.82
CA PHE A 253 19.51 11.31 -23.76
C PHE A 253 18.20 11.26 -22.94
N PHE A 254 17.22 10.52 -23.39
CA PHE A 254 15.98 10.29 -22.62
C PHE A 254 15.73 8.78 -22.41
N GLY A 255 15.45 8.39 -21.17
CA GLY A 255 14.94 7.07 -20.84
C GLY A 255 13.50 6.92 -21.32
N GLY A 256 13.09 5.70 -21.69
CA GLY A 256 11.71 5.37 -22.04
C GLY A 256 10.80 5.39 -20.79
N GLY A 257 9.52 5.69 -20.98
CA GLY A 257 8.52 5.57 -19.92
C GLY A 257 8.16 4.11 -19.66
N GLY A 258 7.77 3.76 -18.42
CA GLY A 258 7.21 2.46 -18.11
C GLY A 258 5.81 2.30 -18.69
N GLY A 259 5.39 1.08 -19.05
CA GLY A 259 4.04 0.77 -19.52
C GLY A 259 2.99 0.96 -18.43
N GLY A 260 1.81 1.39 -18.81
CA GLY A 260 0.59 1.38 -17.97
C GLY A 260 -0.33 0.22 -18.34
N ALA A 261 -1.40 0.03 -17.63
CA ALA A 261 -2.34 -1.04 -17.96
C ALA A 261 -3.20 -0.72 -19.20
N HIS A 262 -3.42 0.57 -19.49
CA HIS A 262 -4.17 1.01 -20.67
C HIS A 262 -3.26 1.19 -21.89
N SER A 263 -2.13 1.91 -21.73
CA SER A 263 -1.29 2.29 -22.87
C SER A 263 0.19 1.93 -22.66
N ASP A 264 0.91 1.80 -23.79
CA ASP A 264 2.35 1.63 -23.79
C ASP A 264 3.05 2.88 -23.20
N GLY A 265 4.20 2.69 -22.58
CA GLY A 265 5.10 3.77 -22.22
C GLY A 265 5.67 4.44 -23.50
N GLN A 266 5.84 5.75 -23.47
CA GLN A 266 6.41 6.47 -24.61
C GLN A 266 7.91 6.23 -24.71
N ASN A 267 8.40 6.16 -25.94
CA ASN A 267 9.83 6.12 -26.20
C ASN A 267 10.49 7.42 -25.74
N GLY A 268 11.70 7.35 -25.24
CA GLY A 268 12.56 8.51 -25.11
C GLY A 268 12.82 9.06 -26.52
N GLY A 269 12.57 10.36 -26.76
CA GLY A 269 12.69 11.00 -28.07
C GLY A 269 13.73 12.11 -28.08
N GLY A 270 14.17 12.55 -29.31
CA GLY A 270 14.92 13.81 -29.48
C GLY A 270 14.06 15.03 -29.18
N ALA A 271 14.64 16.20 -29.12
CA ALA A 271 14.12 17.55 -28.84
C ALA A 271 12.65 17.63 -28.37
N GLY A 272 12.41 17.45 -27.05
CA GLY A 272 11.11 17.59 -26.44
C GLY A 272 10.36 16.28 -26.16
N GLY A 273 10.90 15.11 -26.52
CA GLY A 273 10.31 13.79 -26.24
C GLY A 273 10.78 13.22 -24.91
N THR A 274 10.12 13.57 -23.82
CA THR A 274 10.30 12.90 -22.53
C THR A 274 9.57 11.57 -22.56
N GLY A 275 10.22 10.46 -22.17
CA GLY A 275 9.57 9.14 -22.08
C GLY A 275 8.44 9.14 -21.05
N LYS A 276 7.26 9.61 -21.45
CA LYS A 276 6.07 9.62 -20.58
C LYS A 276 5.68 8.20 -20.20
N GLY A 277 5.29 7.98 -18.93
CA GLY A 277 4.69 6.73 -18.49
C GLY A 277 3.35 6.46 -19.18
N GLY A 278 3.07 5.18 -19.48
CA GLY A 278 1.78 4.75 -20.03
C GLY A 278 0.64 4.96 -19.04
N ASP A 279 -0.51 5.33 -19.56
CA ASP A 279 -1.69 5.56 -18.72
C ASP A 279 -2.28 4.23 -18.22
N GLY A 280 -2.85 4.26 -17.01
CA GLY A 280 -3.58 3.18 -16.40
C GLY A 280 -5.04 3.13 -16.83
N LEU A 281 -5.80 2.26 -16.21
CA LEU A 281 -7.21 2.03 -16.50
C LEU A 281 -8.12 2.74 -15.51
N GLN A 282 -9.18 3.36 -16.00
CA GLN A 282 -10.26 3.85 -15.14
C GLN A 282 -11.22 2.70 -14.83
N ILE A 283 -11.33 2.33 -13.54
CA ILE A 283 -12.20 1.25 -13.07
C ILE A 283 -13.01 1.76 -11.86
N LYS A 284 -14.27 2.05 -12.10
CA LYS A 284 -15.19 2.59 -11.09
C LYS A 284 -15.86 1.45 -10.31
N ILE A 285 -15.14 0.85 -9.37
CA ILE A 285 -15.59 -0.30 -8.58
C ILE A 285 -15.71 0.03 -7.08
N ALA A 286 -15.02 1.08 -6.63
CA ALA A 286 -14.94 1.41 -5.20
C ALA A 286 -16.07 2.34 -4.72
N GLY A 287 -16.86 2.91 -5.62
CA GLY A 287 -17.93 3.86 -5.34
C GLY A 287 -18.87 4.03 -6.53
N PRO A 288 -19.90 4.87 -6.44
CA PRO A 288 -20.86 5.07 -7.52
C PRO A 288 -20.18 5.49 -8.83
N THR A 289 -20.64 4.94 -9.95
CA THR A 289 -20.02 5.21 -11.25
C THR A 289 -20.11 6.66 -11.69
N THR A 290 -21.07 7.43 -11.16
CA THR A 290 -21.27 8.87 -11.42
C THR A 290 -20.52 9.79 -10.49
N ALA A 291 -19.95 9.27 -9.39
CA ALA A 291 -19.22 10.05 -8.40
C ALA A 291 -17.71 9.91 -8.56
N THR A 292 -16.97 10.80 -7.87
CA THR A 292 -15.51 10.63 -7.71
C THR A 292 -15.22 9.39 -6.88
N GLN A 293 -14.40 8.51 -7.43
CA GLN A 293 -14.05 7.26 -6.77
C GLN A 293 -13.19 7.50 -5.52
N PRO A 294 -13.47 6.81 -4.40
CA PRO A 294 -12.67 6.94 -3.17
C PRO A 294 -11.28 6.31 -3.28
N MET A 295 -11.05 5.47 -4.31
CA MET A 295 -9.78 4.79 -4.56
C MET A 295 -9.32 5.02 -6.00
N GLY A 296 -8.00 4.88 -6.22
CA GLY A 296 -7.36 5.23 -7.48
C GLY A 296 -6.96 6.70 -7.54
N THR A 297 -6.49 7.15 -8.69
CA THR A 297 -6.04 8.53 -8.91
C THR A 297 -6.95 9.29 -9.86
N PRO A 298 -6.89 10.62 -9.88
CA PRO A 298 -7.37 11.40 -11.02
C PRO A 298 -6.70 10.94 -12.33
N GLY A 299 -7.36 11.17 -13.45
CA GLY A 299 -6.85 10.83 -14.78
C GLY A 299 -7.54 11.66 -15.86
N PRO A 300 -7.36 11.30 -17.15
CA PRO A 300 -7.92 12.07 -18.27
C PRO A 300 -9.44 12.22 -18.22
N SER A 301 -10.15 11.21 -17.73
CA SER A 301 -11.61 11.29 -17.60
C SER A 301 -12.02 11.67 -16.17
N PRO A 302 -13.13 12.42 -16.00
CA PRO A 302 -13.60 12.83 -14.69
C PRO A 302 -14.00 11.65 -13.79
N GLY A 303 -14.00 11.90 -12.47
CA GLY A 303 -14.44 10.94 -11.47
C GLY A 303 -13.32 10.04 -10.91
N GLY A 304 -12.07 10.20 -11.33
CA GLY A 304 -10.94 9.42 -10.75
C GLY A 304 -11.05 7.93 -11.00
N GLY A 305 -10.52 7.11 -10.12
CA GLY A 305 -10.55 5.64 -10.24
C GLY A 305 -9.56 5.08 -11.24
N TYR A 306 -8.46 5.78 -11.52
CA TYR A 306 -7.38 5.27 -12.36
C TYR A 306 -6.39 4.45 -11.54
N PHE A 307 -5.99 3.29 -12.10
CA PHE A 307 -5.04 2.34 -11.51
C PHE A 307 -4.00 1.92 -12.53
N ALA A 308 -2.86 1.53 -12.07
CA ALA A 308 -1.78 0.95 -12.85
C ALA A 308 -1.22 1.86 -13.94
N GLY A 309 -0.83 3.09 -13.59
CA GLY A 309 -0.09 4.01 -14.46
C GLY A 309 1.41 3.78 -14.41
N GLY A 310 2.11 3.83 -15.55
CA GLY A 310 3.55 3.66 -15.65
C GLY A 310 4.35 4.87 -15.16
N GLY A 311 5.58 4.67 -14.73
CA GLY A 311 6.51 5.72 -14.33
C GLY A 311 7.13 6.44 -15.53
N GLY A 312 7.46 7.73 -15.40
CA GLY A 312 8.17 8.50 -16.40
C GLY A 312 9.66 8.14 -16.46
N GLY A 313 10.29 8.18 -17.63
CA GLY A 313 11.73 8.00 -17.82
C GLY A 313 12.54 9.22 -17.35
N GLY A 314 13.80 9.02 -16.98
CA GLY A 314 14.74 10.13 -16.70
C GLY A 314 15.26 10.78 -17.98
N GLY A 315 15.41 12.10 -17.99
CA GLY A 315 15.90 12.85 -19.15
C GLY A 315 17.09 13.73 -18.81
N ASN A 316 18.02 13.92 -19.76
CA ASN A 316 19.09 14.90 -19.66
C ASN A 316 18.83 16.01 -20.68
N SER A 317 18.33 17.15 -20.24
CA SER A 317 18.36 18.34 -21.07
C SER A 317 19.51 19.24 -20.64
N GLY A 318 20.55 19.30 -21.43
CA GLY A 318 21.66 20.24 -21.20
C GLY A 318 21.28 21.73 -21.21
N ALA A 319 20.00 22.05 -21.32
CA ALA A 319 19.54 23.43 -21.51
C ALA A 319 18.33 23.84 -20.63
N ASN A 320 17.51 22.95 -20.11
CA ASN A 320 16.32 23.37 -19.35
C ASN A 320 16.08 22.49 -18.10
N PRO A 321 16.11 23.08 -16.89
CA PRO A 321 15.84 22.38 -15.63
C PRO A 321 14.35 22.09 -15.41
N GLY A 322 13.57 21.87 -16.44
CA GLY A 322 12.12 21.65 -16.34
C GLY A 322 11.58 20.43 -17.08
N ASP A 323 12.41 19.69 -17.80
CA ASP A 323 11.95 18.56 -18.63
C ASP A 323 11.82 17.27 -17.80
N ASN A 324 11.00 17.34 -16.77
CA ASN A 324 10.58 16.12 -16.03
C ASN A 324 9.62 15.33 -16.92
N SER A 325 9.90 14.07 -17.16
CA SER A 325 8.96 13.20 -17.83
C SER A 325 7.74 12.94 -16.95
N THR A 326 6.57 13.17 -17.52
CA THR A 326 5.31 12.95 -16.80
C THR A 326 5.04 11.46 -16.61
N ALA A 327 4.46 11.14 -15.49
CA ALA A 327 3.94 9.81 -15.21
C ALA A 327 2.64 9.57 -15.96
N GLY A 328 2.29 8.29 -16.15
CA GLY A 328 0.96 7.87 -16.59
C GLY A 328 -0.09 8.10 -15.51
N ALA A 329 -1.32 8.42 -15.91
CA ALA A 329 -2.47 8.41 -15.02
C ALA A 329 -2.64 7.02 -14.40
N GLY A 330 -3.04 6.94 -13.13
CA GLY A 330 -3.16 5.67 -12.42
C GLY A 330 -2.04 5.46 -11.40
N GLY A 331 -1.43 6.55 -10.93
CA GLY A 331 -0.47 6.54 -9.81
C GLY A 331 0.98 6.36 -10.20
N GLY A 332 1.35 6.53 -11.47
CA GLY A 332 2.76 6.53 -11.88
C GLY A 332 3.55 7.66 -11.21
N GLY A 333 4.83 7.45 -10.95
CA GLY A 333 5.78 8.44 -10.47
C GLY A 333 6.48 9.18 -11.63
N ALA A 334 6.60 10.49 -11.57
CA ALA A 334 7.31 11.26 -12.57
C ALA A 334 8.81 10.97 -12.54
N GLY A 335 9.43 10.90 -13.75
CA GLY A 335 10.87 10.85 -13.89
C GLY A 335 11.50 12.22 -13.68
N ILE A 336 12.80 12.25 -13.43
CA ILE A 336 13.54 13.49 -13.23
C ILE A 336 14.52 13.74 -14.36
N GLY A 337 14.49 14.98 -14.88
CA GLY A 337 15.48 15.52 -15.77
C GLY A 337 16.78 15.87 -15.03
N GLY A 338 17.94 15.58 -15.64
CA GLY A 338 19.26 15.96 -15.12
C GLY A 338 19.68 17.34 -15.58
N GLY A 339 20.13 18.19 -14.65
CA GLY A 339 20.89 19.41 -14.98
C GLY A 339 22.38 19.13 -14.89
N ASN A 340 23.17 19.85 -15.71
CA ASN A 340 24.64 19.76 -15.75
C ASN A 340 25.30 20.50 -14.57
N SER A 341 24.56 20.97 -13.59
CA SER A 341 25.06 21.78 -12.48
C SER A 341 24.43 21.33 -11.15
N PRO A 342 25.22 21.36 -10.04
CA PRO A 342 24.70 21.11 -8.68
C PRO A 342 23.55 22.05 -8.28
N THR A 343 23.50 23.26 -8.90
CA THR A 343 22.42 24.23 -8.67
C THR A 343 21.12 23.84 -9.38
N GLN A 344 21.22 23.05 -10.48
CA GLN A 344 20.07 22.57 -11.25
C GLN A 344 19.51 21.25 -10.70
N ASN A 345 20.34 20.45 -10.07
CA ASN A 345 19.95 19.23 -9.35
C ASN A 345 20.47 19.34 -7.91
N PRO A 346 19.75 19.99 -7.02
CA PRO A 346 20.16 20.06 -5.62
C PRO A 346 20.26 18.64 -5.03
N PRO A 347 21.19 18.41 -4.08
CA PRO A 347 21.33 17.13 -3.41
C PRO A 347 19.98 16.64 -2.86
N GLY A 348 19.60 15.41 -3.21
CA GLY A 348 18.31 14.83 -2.79
C GLY A 348 17.22 14.80 -3.85
N THR A 349 17.48 15.26 -5.09
CA THR A 349 16.55 15.11 -6.22
C THR A 349 16.29 13.62 -6.50
N ARG A 350 15.03 13.19 -6.54
CA ARG A 350 14.63 11.77 -6.64
C ARG A 350 13.55 11.60 -7.70
N GLY A 351 13.60 10.48 -8.44
CA GLY A 351 12.45 10.01 -9.20
C GLY A 351 11.25 9.87 -8.25
N GLN A 352 10.10 10.30 -8.66
CA GLN A 352 8.91 10.18 -7.82
C GLN A 352 8.51 8.71 -7.69
N SER A 353 8.12 8.30 -6.50
CA SER A 353 7.58 6.96 -6.29
C SER A 353 6.19 6.85 -6.87
N GLY A 354 5.85 5.66 -7.39
CA GLY A 354 4.49 5.31 -7.73
C GLY A 354 3.57 5.44 -6.51
N GLN A 355 2.34 5.84 -6.75
CA GLN A 355 1.36 6.02 -5.69
C GLN A 355 0.96 4.66 -5.10
N ARG A 356 0.85 4.60 -3.78
CA ARG A 356 0.45 3.39 -3.06
C ARG A 356 -0.99 3.02 -3.39
N SER A 357 -1.30 1.72 -3.31
CA SER A 357 -2.64 1.18 -3.56
C SER A 357 -3.20 1.53 -4.94
N THR A 358 -2.30 1.68 -5.92
CA THR A 358 -2.66 1.92 -7.32
C THR A 358 -1.91 1.01 -8.28
N GLY A 359 -0.82 0.38 -7.82
CA GLY A 359 0.10 -0.37 -8.69
C GLY A 359 0.94 0.51 -9.60
N GLY A 360 1.09 1.82 -9.30
CA GLY A 360 1.83 2.74 -10.15
C GLY A 360 3.32 2.44 -10.22
N GLY A 361 3.96 2.57 -11.40
CA GLY A 361 5.41 2.44 -11.59
C GLY A 361 6.19 3.63 -11.04
N GLY A 362 7.42 3.44 -10.59
CA GLY A 362 8.32 4.51 -10.10
C GLY A 362 9.00 5.28 -11.22
N GLY A 363 9.27 6.58 -11.02
CA GLY A 363 9.98 7.44 -11.98
C GLY A 363 11.47 7.10 -12.09
N GLY A 364 12.01 7.10 -13.31
CA GLY A 364 13.43 6.97 -13.60
C GLY A 364 14.20 8.25 -13.27
N VAL A 365 15.52 8.14 -13.22
CA VAL A 365 16.41 9.29 -12.95
C VAL A 365 17.37 9.54 -14.09
N ALA A 366 17.84 10.80 -14.17
CA ALA A 366 18.89 11.21 -15.09
C ALA A 366 20.28 10.99 -14.50
N TYR A 367 21.31 11.17 -15.35
CA TYR A 367 22.73 11.05 -15.03
C TYR A 367 23.12 11.91 -13.82
N PRO A 368 23.65 11.32 -12.73
CA PRO A 368 24.18 12.09 -11.62
C PRO A 368 25.60 12.62 -11.98
N LEU A 369 25.90 13.85 -11.55
CA LEU A 369 27.28 14.33 -11.57
C LEU A 369 28.17 13.41 -10.71
N PRO A 370 29.50 13.28 -11.01
CA PRO A 370 30.41 12.50 -10.20
C PRO A 370 30.30 12.87 -8.72
N GLY A 371 30.07 11.86 -7.88
CA GLY A 371 29.88 12.06 -6.43
C GLY A 371 28.43 12.29 -5.98
N MET A 372 27.45 12.39 -6.88
CA MET A 372 26.03 12.45 -6.54
C MET A 372 25.34 11.12 -6.79
N HIS A 373 24.67 10.61 -5.78
CA HIS A 373 23.79 9.45 -5.89
C HIS A 373 22.34 9.90 -6.03
N VAL A 374 21.72 9.70 -7.19
CA VAL A 374 20.32 10.02 -7.46
C VAL A 374 19.48 8.76 -7.34
N ARG A 375 18.35 8.84 -6.67
CA ARG A 375 17.45 7.69 -6.48
C ARG A 375 16.30 7.68 -7.47
N ALA A 376 16.07 6.53 -8.07
CA ALA A 376 14.82 6.27 -8.75
C ALA A 376 13.64 6.16 -7.78
N GLY A 377 12.44 6.43 -8.27
CA GLY A 377 11.22 6.20 -7.54
C GLY A 377 10.97 4.71 -7.32
N SER A 378 10.50 4.34 -6.15
CA SER A 378 9.96 2.99 -5.89
C SER A 378 8.61 2.85 -6.59
N GLY A 379 8.22 1.64 -6.96
CA GLY A 379 6.86 1.36 -7.38
C GLY A 379 5.85 1.52 -6.23
N GLY A 380 4.59 1.79 -6.55
CA GLY A 380 3.48 1.80 -5.61
C GLY A 380 2.98 0.38 -5.33
N SER A 381 2.43 0.13 -4.14
CA SER A 381 1.79 -1.15 -3.83
C SER A 381 0.55 -1.39 -4.68
N GLY A 382 0.20 -2.65 -4.87
CA GLY A 382 -1.05 -3.07 -5.48
C GLY A 382 -2.27 -2.82 -4.59
N ILE A 383 -3.42 -3.26 -5.07
CA ILE A 383 -4.72 -3.19 -4.39
C ILE A 383 -5.61 -4.34 -4.87
N VAL A 384 -6.51 -4.80 -3.99
CA VAL A 384 -7.63 -5.67 -4.36
C VAL A 384 -8.93 -5.03 -3.91
N ILE A 385 -9.90 -4.93 -4.81
CA ILE A 385 -11.25 -4.46 -4.50
C ILE A 385 -12.22 -5.54 -4.95
N VAL A 386 -13.11 -5.94 -4.05
CA VAL A 386 -14.18 -6.92 -4.32
C VAL A 386 -15.50 -6.25 -4.04
N ARG A 387 -16.44 -6.23 -5.00
CA ARG A 387 -17.78 -5.69 -4.75
C ARG A 387 -18.88 -6.69 -5.11
N TYR A 388 -19.98 -6.52 -4.46
CA TYR A 388 -21.19 -7.28 -4.74
C TYR A 388 -22.44 -6.46 -4.40
N GLN A 389 -23.54 -6.84 -5.02
CA GLN A 389 -24.84 -6.26 -4.70
C GLN A 389 -25.31 -6.81 -3.35
N VAL A 390 -25.61 -5.91 -2.41
CA VAL A 390 -26.36 -6.21 -1.19
C VAL A 390 -27.83 -5.98 -1.49
N GLY A 391 -28.72 -6.84 -1.05
CA GLY A 391 -30.15 -6.64 -1.27
C GLY A 391 -30.65 -5.29 -0.72
N GLN A 392 -31.92 -4.98 -0.86
CA GLN A 392 -32.52 -3.69 -0.46
C GLN A 392 -32.50 -3.38 1.05
N THR A 393 -31.75 -4.11 1.84
CA THR A 393 -31.79 -4.03 3.31
C THR A 393 -30.90 -2.95 3.93
N GLU A 394 -30.05 -2.27 3.16
CA GLU A 394 -29.29 -1.14 3.68
C GLU A 394 -30.10 0.14 3.50
N THR A 395 -30.87 0.53 4.51
CA THR A 395 -31.71 1.74 4.47
C THR A 395 -30.97 3.00 4.93
N SER A 396 -29.75 2.85 5.43
CA SER A 396 -28.95 3.95 5.96
C SER A 396 -28.34 4.78 4.84
N THR A 397 -28.54 6.10 4.89
CA THR A 397 -27.96 7.07 3.96
C THR A 397 -26.98 7.96 4.68
N ALA A 398 -25.76 8.08 4.15
CA ALA A 398 -24.76 8.96 4.73
C ALA A 398 -25.16 10.44 4.57
N LYS A 399 -25.05 11.21 5.67
CA LYS A 399 -25.33 12.66 5.69
C LYS A 399 -24.17 13.49 5.11
N ALA A 400 -23.00 12.88 4.90
CA ALA A 400 -21.80 13.51 4.35
C ALA A 400 -21.16 12.57 3.31
N THR A 401 -20.21 13.10 2.53
CA THR A 401 -19.48 12.33 1.52
C THR A 401 -17.97 12.40 1.75
N GLY A 402 -17.22 11.47 1.13
CA GLY A 402 -15.76 11.38 1.21
C GLY A 402 -15.27 10.13 1.95
N GLY A 403 -14.13 9.61 1.53
CA GLY A 403 -13.62 8.33 2.01
C GLY A 403 -14.51 7.14 1.64
N ASN A 404 -14.26 6.00 2.27
CA ASN A 404 -15.09 4.80 2.17
C ASN A 404 -16.14 4.84 3.28
N ILE A 405 -17.41 4.61 2.95
CA ILE A 405 -18.53 4.79 3.88
C ILE A 405 -19.09 3.43 4.30
N SER A 406 -19.20 3.22 5.61
CA SER A 406 -19.86 2.05 6.19
C SER A 406 -20.82 2.44 7.32
N PHE A 407 -21.69 1.53 7.69
CA PHE A 407 -22.71 1.73 8.73
C PHE A 407 -22.56 0.66 9.79
N TYR A 408 -22.30 1.06 11.04
CA TYR A 408 -22.13 0.14 12.15
C TYR A 408 -22.53 0.77 13.48
N GLY A 409 -23.26 0.04 14.31
CA GLY A 409 -23.63 0.48 15.66
C GLY A 409 -24.40 1.81 15.72
N GLY A 410 -25.26 2.09 14.72
CA GLY A 410 -26.00 3.36 14.61
C GLY A 410 -25.13 4.57 14.22
N LYS A 411 -23.95 4.30 13.65
CA LYS A 411 -23.03 5.33 13.15
C LYS A 411 -22.77 5.15 11.67
N THR A 412 -22.62 6.28 10.97
CA THR A 412 -21.98 6.36 9.66
C THR A 412 -20.50 6.56 9.88
N ILE A 413 -19.66 5.71 9.27
CA ILE A 413 -18.20 5.72 9.42
C ILE A 413 -17.58 6.02 8.06
N HIS A 414 -16.72 7.04 8.00
CA HIS A 414 -15.91 7.39 6.86
C HIS A 414 -14.46 6.94 7.11
N THR A 415 -13.93 6.09 6.24
CA THR A 415 -12.57 5.55 6.31
C THR A 415 -11.73 6.15 5.18
N PHE A 416 -10.71 6.94 5.53
CA PHE A 416 -9.79 7.56 4.58
C PHE A 416 -8.46 6.81 4.57
N ASN A 417 -8.24 6.02 3.54
CA ASN A 417 -6.99 5.29 3.28
C ASN A 417 -6.00 6.11 2.44
N THR A 418 -6.48 7.18 1.83
CA THR A 418 -5.73 8.15 1.01
C THR A 418 -6.25 9.55 1.30
N SER A 419 -5.42 10.56 1.03
CA SER A 419 -5.82 11.96 1.19
C SER A 419 -6.99 12.31 0.27
N SER A 420 -8.00 13.01 0.83
CA SER A 420 -9.24 13.38 0.14
C SER A 420 -9.95 14.50 0.92
N THR A 421 -11.23 14.68 0.69
CA THR A 421 -12.07 15.65 1.41
C THR A 421 -13.26 14.96 2.10
N PHE A 422 -13.61 15.45 3.27
CA PHE A 422 -14.88 15.17 3.94
C PHE A 422 -15.82 16.32 3.65
N VAL A 423 -16.93 16.07 2.95
CA VAL A 423 -17.85 17.12 2.48
C VAL A 423 -19.20 16.97 3.16
N THR A 424 -19.66 18.04 3.81
CA THR A 424 -20.95 18.11 4.49
C THR A 424 -21.92 19.05 3.77
N PRO A 425 -23.21 18.72 3.65
CA PRO A 425 -24.25 19.62 3.10
C PRO A 425 -24.70 20.68 4.12
N ALA A 426 -25.43 21.68 3.69
CA ALA A 426 -25.92 22.77 4.55
C ALA A 426 -26.67 22.31 5.82
N PRO A 427 -27.53 21.25 5.80
CA PRO A 427 -28.24 20.84 7.03
C PRO A 427 -27.40 19.96 7.97
N PHE A 428 -26.11 19.69 7.67
CA PHE A 428 -25.26 18.87 8.53
C PHE A 428 -25.02 19.56 9.87
N SER A 429 -25.26 18.85 10.97
CA SER A 429 -25.02 19.36 12.34
C SER A 429 -24.79 18.16 13.27
N GLU A 430 -23.55 17.67 13.30
CA GLU A 430 -23.18 16.46 14.03
C GLU A 430 -21.89 16.65 14.82
N THR A 431 -21.79 15.97 15.96
CA THR A 431 -20.52 15.79 16.66
C THR A 431 -19.84 14.55 16.08
N CYS A 432 -18.77 14.77 15.33
CA CYS A 432 -18.00 13.70 14.70
C CYS A 432 -16.98 13.14 15.68
N GLU A 433 -17.03 11.84 15.94
CA GLU A 433 -15.94 11.08 16.55
C GLU A 433 -14.86 10.84 15.50
N TYR A 434 -13.58 10.84 15.90
CA TYR A 434 -12.49 10.60 14.95
C TYR A 434 -11.34 9.81 15.54
N VAL A 435 -10.57 9.19 14.63
CA VAL A 435 -9.24 8.65 14.86
C VAL A 435 -8.33 9.18 13.75
N VAL A 436 -7.15 9.69 14.12
CA VAL A 436 -6.10 10.08 13.18
C VAL A 436 -4.82 9.33 13.52
N ILE A 437 -4.22 8.71 12.52
CA ILE A 437 -2.99 7.92 12.66
C ILE A 437 -1.97 8.44 11.66
N GLY A 438 -0.80 8.86 12.13
CA GLY A 438 0.33 9.28 11.29
C GLY A 438 0.97 8.11 10.56
N GLY A 439 1.85 8.38 9.61
CA GLY A 439 2.66 7.34 8.96
C GLY A 439 3.76 6.81 9.87
N GLY A 440 4.05 5.51 9.85
CA GLY A 440 5.17 4.92 10.57
C GLY A 440 6.52 5.26 9.95
N GLY A 441 7.59 5.24 10.72
CA GLY A 441 8.97 5.38 10.25
C GLY A 441 9.49 4.10 9.57
N ALA A 442 10.44 4.21 8.67
CA ALA A 442 11.10 3.05 8.08
C ALA A 442 12.06 2.39 9.07
N GLY A 443 12.27 1.08 8.95
CA GLY A 443 13.31 0.36 9.69
C GLY A 443 14.73 0.71 9.20
N GLY A 444 15.70 0.65 10.09
CA GLY A 444 17.13 0.83 9.77
C GLY A 444 17.65 -0.32 8.90
N PHE A 445 18.69 -0.07 8.13
CA PHE A 445 19.42 -1.10 7.41
C PHE A 445 20.73 -1.45 8.16
N HIS A 446 21.42 -2.53 7.75
CA HIS A 446 22.75 -2.92 8.26
C HIS A 446 22.78 -2.98 9.80
N ASN A 447 22.28 -4.04 10.36
CA ASN A 447 22.14 -4.23 11.81
C ASN A 447 21.33 -3.13 12.49
N GLY A 448 20.26 -2.71 11.80
CA GLY A 448 19.48 -1.56 12.19
C GLY A 448 18.47 -1.82 13.31
N GLY A 449 17.87 -0.72 13.78
CA GLY A 449 16.71 -0.71 14.66
C GLY A 449 15.39 -0.62 13.89
N GLY A 450 14.30 -1.04 14.50
CA GLY A 450 12.95 -0.93 13.95
C GLY A 450 12.46 0.52 13.84
N GLY A 451 11.61 0.83 12.85
CA GLY A 451 10.95 2.14 12.75
C GLY A 451 9.90 2.35 13.83
N GLY A 452 9.73 3.58 14.30
CA GLY A 452 8.66 3.96 15.22
C GLY A 452 7.30 4.03 14.53
N ALA A 453 6.22 3.76 15.26
CA ALA A 453 4.86 3.94 14.75
C ALA A 453 4.49 5.42 14.60
N GLY A 454 3.57 5.71 13.68
CA GLY A 454 2.91 7.01 13.60
C GLY A 454 2.15 7.34 14.88
N GLY A 455 1.98 8.63 15.15
CA GLY A 455 1.18 9.10 16.26
C GLY A 455 -0.28 8.65 16.16
N TYR A 456 -0.92 8.46 17.28
CA TYR A 456 -2.32 8.09 17.38
C TYR A 456 -3.08 9.14 18.19
N THR A 457 -4.15 9.70 17.64
CA THR A 457 -5.05 10.58 18.36
C THR A 457 -6.51 10.29 18.05
N THR A 458 -7.36 10.50 19.02
CA THR A 458 -8.81 10.32 18.92
C THR A 458 -9.53 11.41 19.71
N GLY A 459 -10.74 11.70 19.33
CA GLY A 459 -11.54 12.73 19.99
C GLY A 459 -12.89 12.93 19.31
N THR A 460 -13.50 14.06 19.63
CA THR A 460 -14.76 14.51 19.02
C THR A 460 -14.63 15.94 18.54
N THR A 461 -15.32 16.27 17.46
CA THR A 461 -15.35 17.64 16.90
C THR A 461 -16.76 17.94 16.38
N PRO A 462 -17.40 19.04 16.81
CA PRO A 462 -18.66 19.46 16.22
C PRO A 462 -18.44 20.03 14.82
N ILE A 463 -19.21 19.58 13.87
CA ILE A 463 -19.20 20.06 12.49
C ILE A 463 -20.63 20.47 12.11
N SER A 464 -20.80 21.69 11.59
CA SER A 464 -22.10 22.19 11.18
C SER A 464 -22.03 22.95 9.85
N GLY A 465 -23.09 22.86 9.07
CA GLY A 465 -23.22 23.54 7.79
C GLY A 465 -22.50 22.88 6.62
N SER A 466 -22.50 23.56 5.51
CA SER A 466 -21.82 23.13 4.29
C SER A 466 -20.32 23.35 4.41
N ASN A 467 -19.53 22.26 4.36
CA ASN A 467 -18.08 22.33 4.44
C ASN A 467 -17.42 21.41 3.43
N THR A 468 -16.22 21.77 3.00
CA THR A 468 -15.28 20.89 2.29
C THR A 468 -14.00 20.84 3.11
N LEU A 469 -13.86 19.81 3.94
CA LEU A 469 -12.80 19.66 4.91
C LEU A 469 -11.70 18.77 4.35
N THR A 470 -10.47 19.25 4.30
CA THR A 470 -9.33 18.47 3.82
C THR A 470 -8.97 17.38 4.83
N VAL A 471 -8.83 16.16 4.35
CA VAL A 471 -8.30 15.01 5.09
C VAL A 471 -6.99 14.60 4.44
N THR A 472 -5.90 14.70 5.20
CA THR A 472 -4.57 14.27 4.77
C THR A 472 -4.23 12.93 5.42
N VAL A 473 -3.91 11.94 4.60
CA VAL A 473 -3.44 10.63 5.05
C VAL A 473 -1.96 10.48 4.75
N ALA A 474 -1.19 10.24 5.78
CA ALA A 474 0.26 10.19 5.77
C ALA A 474 0.85 9.07 4.92
N GLY A 475 1.97 9.34 4.27
CA GLY A 475 2.89 8.30 3.83
C GLY A 475 3.75 7.78 4.98
N GLY A 476 4.07 6.48 4.98
CA GLY A 476 5.13 5.95 5.83
C GLY A 476 6.52 6.35 5.33
N GLY A 477 7.50 6.32 6.21
CA GLY A 477 8.91 6.57 5.90
C GLY A 477 9.46 5.55 4.91
N ALA A 478 10.37 5.99 4.06
CA ALA A 478 11.09 5.14 3.13
C ALA A 478 12.47 4.76 3.70
N ASN A 479 12.98 3.60 3.31
CA ASN A 479 14.33 3.19 3.67
C ASN A 479 15.40 4.14 3.14
N LEU A 480 16.44 4.37 3.93
CA LEU A 480 17.69 4.96 3.47
C LEU A 480 18.63 3.88 2.92
N ILE A 481 19.43 4.25 1.92
CA ILE A 481 20.52 3.43 1.39
C ILE A 481 21.84 3.93 1.96
N PRO A 482 22.80 3.04 2.26
CA PRO A 482 24.13 3.43 2.72
C PRO A 482 24.83 4.40 1.74
N GLY A 483 25.44 5.46 2.26
CA GLY A 483 26.16 6.44 1.45
C GLY A 483 25.36 7.67 1.05
N GLN A 484 24.14 7.81 1.47
CA GLN A 484 23.35 9.03 1.21
C GLN A 484 23.42 10.01 2.38
N PRO A 485 23.72 11.29 2.13
CA PRO A 485 23.63 12.30 3.16
C PRO A 485 22.16 12.53 3.55
N THR A 486 21.88 12.51 4.82
CA THR A 486 20.66 13.09 5.37
C THR A 486 20.83 14.61 5.29
N ASN A 487 19.99 15.29 4.52
CA ASN A 487 19.97 16.75 4.38
C ASN A 487 21.29 17.43 3.89
N GLY A 488 21.96 16.87 2.89
CA GLY A 488 23.05 17.57 2.18
C GLY A 488 24.42 17.54 2.84
N ILE A 489 24.64 16.80 3.90
CA ILE A 489 25.95 16.62 4.52
C ILE A 489 26.45 15.20 4.21
N ALA A 490 27.55 15.11 3.46
CA ALA A 490 28.22 13.84 3.19
C ALA A 490 28.96 13.36 4.46
N PRO A 491 28.68 12.17 5.02
CA PRO A 491 29.48 11.64 6.10
C PRO A 491 30.77 11.05 5.54
N SER A 492 31.91 11.57 5.96
CA SER A 492 33.22 10.92 5.84
C SER A 492 33.38 9.88 6.94
N GLY A 493 32.62 8.75 6.86
CA GLY A 493 32.64 7.69 7.88
C GLY A 493 31.54 6.66 7.61
N PRO A 494 31.49 5.52 8.37
CA PRO A 494 30.34 4.62 8.30
C PRO A 494 29.06 5.43 8.56
N PRO A 495 27.97 5.20 7.81
CA PRO A 495 26.78 6.06 7.85
C PRO A 495 26.15 6.02 9.25
N SER A 496 26.43 7.07 10.03
CA SER A 496 25.74 7.34 11.28
C SER A 496 24.45 8.09 10.93
N GLY A 497 23.33 7.41 10.93
CA GLY A 497 22.03 8.02 10.62
C GLY A 497 20.86 7.10 10.90
N SER A 498 19.68 7.65 10.85
CA SER A 498 18.43 6.92 10.94
C SER A 498 17.68 6.94 9.60
N SER A 499 16.86 5.95 9.36
CA SER A 499 15.98 5.87 8.20
C SER A 499 14.94 7.00 8.20
N ILE A 500 14.26 7.20 7.06
CA ILE A 500 13.31 8.31 6.91
C ILE A 500 12.09 8.12 7.83
N PRO A 501 11.71 9.16 8.58
CA PRO A 501 10.52 9.13 9.40
C PRO A 501 9.24 9.11 8.54
N GLY A 502 8.12 8.77 9.16
CA GLY A 502 6.79 8.91 8.57
C GLY A 502 6.34 10.36 8.48
N SER A 503 5.31 10.60 7.69
CA SER A 503 4.66 11.91 7.54
C SER A 503 3.44 12.06 8.47
N PRO A 504 2.93 13.28 8.72
CA PRO A 504 1.73 13.48 9.52
C PRO A 504 0.44 13.21 8.75
N SER A 505 -0.58 12.69 9.43
CA SER A 505 -1.98 12.70 8.99
C SER A 505 -2.75 13.80 9.71
N SER A 506 -3.75 14.38 9.06
CA SER A 506 -4.56 15.46 9.66
C SER A 506 -5.97 15.57 9.07
N TRP A 507 -6.87 16.11 9.87
CA TRP A 507 -8.15 16.68 9.49
C TRP A 507 -8.50 17.79 10.50
N PRO A 508 -9.51 18.63 10.31
CA PRO A 508 -9.78 19.76 11.22
C PRO A 508 -9.99 19.39 12.70
N GLY A 509 -10.39 18.13 13.00
CA GLY A 509 -10.54 17.67 14.39
C GLY A 509 -9.22 17.32 15.07
N GLY A 510 -8.15 16.99 14.33
CA GLY A 510 -6.89 16.57 14.93
C GLY A 510 -5.77 16.27 13.92
N THR A 511 -4.55 16.24 14.44
CA THR A 511 -3.33 15.90 13.68
C THR A 511 -2.54 14.84 14.44
N ALA A 512 -1.98 13.88 13.73
CA ALA A 512 -1.07 12.87 14.27
C ALA A 512 0.22 12.87 13.45
N GLY A 513 1.34 13.13 14.11
CA GLY A 513 2.66 13.20 13.48
C GLY A 513 3.18 11.82 13.07
N GLY A 514 4.23 11.80 12.25
CA GLY A 514 4.88 10.56 11.82
C GLY A 514 5.71 9.91 12.92
N GLY A 515 6.05 8.65 12.74
CA GLY A 515 7.00 7.90 13.55
C GLY A 515 8.45 8.13 13.12
N GLY A 516 9.38 8.04 14.04
CA GLY A 516 10.84 8.16 13.81
C GLY A 516 11.40 6.98 13.03
N GLY A 517 12.39 7.22 12.16
CA GLY A 517 13.11 6.15 11.47
C GLY A 517 13.98 5.32 12.40
N GLY A 518 14.10 4.03 12.15
CA GLY A 518 15.05 3.15 12.83
C GLY A 518 16.51 3.50 12.50
N ALA A 519 17.39 3.34 13.44
CA ALA A 519 18.82 3.59 13.27
C ALA A 519 19.49 2.56 12.37
N VAL A 520 20.57 2.96 11.74
CA VAL A 520 21.56 2.05 11.14
C VAL A 520 22.54 1.59 12.21
N GLU A 521 23.46 0.65 11.85
CA GLU A 521 24.52 0.19 12.75
C GLU A 521 25.25 1.38 13.38
N ASN A 522 25.55 1.30 14.67
CA ASN A 522 26.17 2.35 15.50
C ASN A 522 25.38 3.68 15.57
N GLY A 523 24.16 3.70 15.06
CA GLY A 523 23.30 4.88 15.06
C GLY A 523 22.26 4.90 16.17
N GLN A 524 21.85 6.10 16.56
CA GLN A 524 20.71 6.32 17.44
C GLN A 524 19.42 6.31 16.62
N GLY A 525 18.35 5.80 17.22
CA GLY A 525 17.01 5.88 16.61
C GLY A 525 16.61 7.34 16.39
N ALA A 526 15.95 7.62 15.27
CA ALA A 526 15.41 8.96 15.06
C ALA A 526 14.29 9.27 16.04
N ASN A 527 14.32 10.47 16.56
CA ASN A 527 13.16 11.00 17.29
C ASN A 527 11.94 11.05 16.39
N ALA A 528 10.76 10.99 16.97
CA ALA A 528 9.54 11.28 16.22
C ALA A 528 9.66 12.68 15.58
N PRO A 529 9.36 12.82 14.27
CA PRO A 529 9.49 14.10 13.60
C PRO A 529 8.53 15.15 14.18
N SER A 530 9.04 16.38 14.23
CA SER A 530 8.18 17.56 14.48
C SER A 530 7.17 17.75 13.31
N PRO A 531 5.97 18.31 13.53
CA PRO A 531 5.74 19.31 14.58
C PRO A 531 5.44 18.70 15.94
N SER A 532 6.36 18.91 16.88
CA SER A 532 6.07 18.80 18.32
C SER A 532 4.94 19.81 18.67
N PRO A 533 3.90 19.42 19.41
CA PRO A 533 3.86 18.29 20.34
C PRO A 533 3.20 16.99 19.81
N GLN A 534 2.80 16.92 18.55
CA GLN A 534 1.95 15.85 18.00
C GLN A 534 2.74 14.71 17.31
N GLY A 535 4.05 14.59 17.54
CA GLY A 535 4.89 13.53 16.99
C GLY A 535 4.46 12.13 17.46
N GLY A 536 4.72 11.10 16.64
CA GLY A 536 4.47 9.70 16.93
C GLY A 536 5.56 9.07 17.81
N SER A 537 5.86 7.81 17.57
CA SER A 537 6.82 7.03 18.34
C SER A 537 8.25 7.14 17.79
N GLY A 538 9.24 7.01 18.65
CA GLY A 538 10.66 7.03 18.27
C GLY A 538 11.12 5.74 17.59
N GLY A 539 12.14 5.82 16.71
CA GLY A 539 12.78 4.66 16.11
C GLY A 539 13.70 3.92 17.08
N GLY A 540 13.89 2.63 16.89
CA GLY A 540 14.82 1.78 17.65
C GLY A 540 16.29 2.09 17.33
N ALA A 541 17.18 1.87 18.26
CA ALA A 541 18.63 1.95 18.08
C ALA A 541 19.14 0.82 17.19
N GLY A 542 20.14 1.10 16.36
CA GLY A 542 20.92 0.07 15.68
C GLY A 542 21.86 -0.66 16.64
N ARG A 543 22.54 -1.72 16.14
CA ARG A 543 23.64 -2.35 16.87
C ARG A 543 24.62 -1.30 17.34
N GLY A 544 24.96 -1.25 18.66
CA GLY A 544 25.95 -0.36 19.23
C GLY A 544 27.28 -1.05 19.45
N TYR A 545 28.41 -0.39 19.16
CA TYR A 545 29.76 -0.75 19.68
C TYR A 545 29.89 -0.29 21.15
N PRO A 546 30.97 -0.61 21.84
CA PRO A 546 31.12 -0.42 23.30
C PRO A 546 30.75 1.02 23.72
N GLY A 547 29.55 1.17 24.29
CA GLY A 547 28.95 2.46 24.67
C GLY A 547 27.44 2.49 24.52
N GLY A 548 26.89 1.57 23.75
CA GLY A 548 25.44 1.50 23.47
C GLY A 548 24.93 2.64 22.58
N ALA A 549 23.81 2.42 21.88
CA ALA A 549 23.07 3.45 21.17
C ALA A 549 21.68 3.59 21.77
N ASN A 550 21.16 4.80 21.82
CA ASN A 550 19.84 5.07 22.37
C ASN A 550 18.76 4.98 21.31
N GLY A 551 17.58 4.54 21.68
CA GLY A 551 16.38 4.68 20.91
C GLY A 551 15.97 6.14 20.77
N GLY A 552 15.20 6.45 19.71
CA GLY A 552 14.65 7.78 19.49
C GLY A 552 13.59 8.15 20.51
N SER A 553 13.52 9.42 20.86
CA SER A 553 12.48 9.96 21.73
C SER A 553 11.11 9.97 21.02
N ALA A 554 10.06 9.76 21.80
CA ALA A 554 8.68 9.92 21.31
C ALA A 554 8.25 11.39 21.27
N GLY A 555 7.26 11.68 20.41
CA GLY A 555 6.38 12.84 20.58
C GLY A 555 5.26 12.53 21.58
N SER A 556 4.32 13.45 21.75
CA SER A 556 3.22 13.30 22.72
C SER A 556 2.19 12.22 22.36
N LEU A 557 2.20 11.73 21.12
CA LEU A 557 1.24 10.75 20.60
C LEU A 557 1.87 9.37 20.34
N GLY A 558 2.96 9.05 21.04
CA GLY A 558 3.67 7.78 20.89
C GLY A 558 4.60 7.46 22.06
N ASN A 559 5.44 6.45 21.89
CA ASN A 559 6.41 6.00 22.89
C ASN A 559 7.83 5.91 22.30
N ALA A 560 8.85 5.90 23.17
CA ALA A 560 10.25 5.85 22.76
C ALA A 560 10.59 4.52 22.07
N GLY A 561 11.59 4.56 21.18
CA GLY A 561 12.24 3.36 20.67
C GLY A 561 13.16 2.72 21.73
N GLY A 562 13.45 1.43 21.55
CA GLY A 562 14.36 0.67 22.41
C GLY A 562 15.83 1.05 22.17
N ASN A 563 16.66 0.83 23.19
CA ASN A 563 18.11 1.02 23.14
C ASN A 563 18.81 -0.25 22.60
N SER A 564 20.03 -0.10 22.09
CA SER A 564 20.87 -1.27 21.74
C SER A 564 21.21 -2.10 22.97
N ALA A 565 21.52 -3.40 22.77
CA ALA A 565 21.97 -4.26 23.86
C ALA A 565 23.29 -3.74 24.44
N PRO A 566 23.46 -3.71 25.78
CA PRO A 566 24.73 -3.40 26.39
C PRO A 566 25.75 -4.55 26.19
N GLY A 567 26.96 -4.22 25.77
CA GLY A 567 28.08 -5.19 25.64
C GLY A 567 28.47 -5.46 24.19
N GLY A 568 29.69 -5.14 23.85
CA GLY A 568 30.32 -4.92 22.54
C GLY A 568 30.31 -6.05 21.47
N ASN A 569 29.54 -7.14 21.61
CA ASN A 569 29.52 -8.23 20.62
C ASN A 569 28.12 -8.71 20.27
N THR A 570 27.04 -7.98 20.66
CA THR A 570 25.68 -8.37 20.32
C THR A 570 25.29 -7.69 19.02
N SER A 571 25.02 -8.48 18.00
CA SER A 571 24.66 -8.01 16.65
C SER A 571 23.16 -7.80 16.48
N THR A 572 22.49 -7.22 17.50
CA THR A 572 21.04 -7.08 17.53
C THR A 572 20.61 -5.63 17.60
N GLY A 573 19.65 -5.25 16.76
CA GLY A 573 18.97 -3.97 16.78
C GLY A 573 17.79 -3.95 17.77
N ALA A 574 17.40 -2.78 18.20
CA ALA A 574 16.26 -2.56 19.09
C ALA A 574 14.96 -2.34 18.33
N GLY A 575 13.82 -2.57 18.97
CA GLY A 575 12.51 -2.30 18.40
C GLY A 575 12.17 -0.80 18.39
N GLY A 576 11.41 -0.34 17.39
CA GLY A 576 10.80 1.00 17.39
C GLY A 576 9.63 1.10 18.36
N GLY A 577 9.32 2.30 18.86
CA GLY A 577 8.16 2.51 19.73
C GLY A 577 6.84 2.30 18.99
N GLY A 578 5.81 1.85 19.68
CA GLY A 578 4.43 1.79 19.24
C GLY A 578 3.56 2.85 19.93
N ALA A 579 2.36 3.11 19.45
CA ALA A 579 1.48 4.09 20.09
C ALA A 579 1.04 3.65 21.50
N GLY A 580 0.96 2.35 21.77
CA GLY A 580 0.56 1.78 23.06
C GLY A 580 1.73 1.47 24.02
N GLY A 581 2.96 1.46 23.57
CA GLY A 581 4.11 1.12 24.40
C GLY A 581 5.46 1.34 23.74
N ALA A 582 6.52 1.44 24.56
CA ALA A 582 7.87 1.60 24.09
C ALA A 582 8.39 0.36 23.34
N GLY A 583 9.34 0.57 22.44
CA GLY A 583 10.10 -0.50 21.80
C GLY A 583 10.99 -1.22 22.77
N GLU A 584 11.18 -2.52 22.58
CA GLU A 584 12.06 -3.34 23.39
C GLU A 584 13.51 -3.08 23.02
N ASN A 585 14.39 -3.05 24.05
CA ASN A 585 15.83 -3.00 23.84
C ASN A 585 16.32 -4.22 23.06
N GLY A 586 17.39 -4.05 22.29
CA GLY A 586 18.08 -5.19 21.70
C GLY A 586 18.48 -6.18 22.79
N GLN A 587 18.28 -7.47 22.55
CA GLN A 587 18.61 -8.53 23.48
C GLN A 587 19.90 -9.24 23.01
N PRO A 588 20.69 -9.85 23.91
CA PRO A 588 21.94 -10.52 23.52
C PRO A 588 21.78 -11.60 22.44
N THR A 589 20.62 -12.22 22.35
CA THR A 589 20.35 -13.36 21.48
C THR A 589 19.30 -13.10 20.40
N ARG A 590 18.57 -11.97 20.44
CA ARG A 590 17.53 -11.63 19.48
C ARG A 590 17.34 -10.13 19.28
N GLY A 591 16.78 -9.73 18.16
CA GLY A 591 16.33 -8.36 17.96
C GLY A 591 15.23 -7.95 18.96
N GLY A 592 15.21 -6.68 19.37
CA GLY A 592 14.16 -6.13 20.21
C GLY A 592 12.81 -6.09 19.47
N SER A 593 11.74 -6.47 20.15
CA SER A 593 10.39 -6.37 19.58
C SER A 593 9.93 -4.91 19.45
N GLY A 594 9.17 -4.60 18.42
CA GLY A 594 8.50 -3.31 18.29
C GLY A 594 7.45 -3.08 19.37
N GLY A 595 7.31 -1.84 19.81
CA GLY A 595 6.34 -1.45 20.81
C GLY A 595 4.90 -1.79 20.39
N ILE A 596 4.07 -2.16 21.37
CA ILE A 596 2.67 -2.51 21.12
C ILE A 596 1.90 -1.32 20.53
N GLY A 597 0.98 -1.59 19.62
CA GLY A 597 0.05 -0.61 19.11
C GLY A 597 -1.14 -0.35 20.04
N VAL A 598 -2.16 0.25 19.50
CA VAL A 598 -3.44 0.51 20.19
C VAL A 598 -4.59 -0.12 19.43
N GLN A 599 -5.64 -0.50 20.16
CA GLN A 599 -6.87 -0.98 19.55
C GLN A 599 -7.80 0.21 19.27
N LEU A 600 -8.41 0.25 18.09
CA LEU A 600 -9.36 1.29 17.71
C LEU A 600 -10.51 1.39 18.72
N PRO A 601 -11.15 2.57 18.91
CA PRO A 601 -12.37 2.71 19.71
C PRO A 601 -13.50 1.82 19.19
N ALA A 602 -14.42 1.41 20.07
CA ALA A 602 -15.53 0.50 19.74
C ALA A 602 -16.38 0.97 18.54
N THR A 603 -16.57 2.29 18.40
CA THR A 603 -17.26 2.92 17.25
C THR A 603 -16.70 2.47 15.90
N PHE A 604 -15.39 2.23 15.81
CA PHE A 604 -14.68 1.91 14.57
C PHE A 604 -14.35 0.42 14.43
N ARG A 605 -14.92 -0.44 15.28
CA ARG A 605 -14.70 -1.90 15.26
C ARG A 605 -15.81 -2.62 14.51
N ASP A 606 -16.14 -2.16 13.32
CA ASP A 606 -17.11 -2.86 12.46
C ASP A 606 -16.57 -4.26 12.14
N PRO A 607 -17.26 -5.34 12.52
CA PRO A 607 -16.82 -6.71 12.25
C PRO A 607 -16.82 -7.07 10.75
N LYS A 608 -17.53 -6.31 9.92
CA LYS A 608 -17.49 -6.44 8.47
C LYS A 608 -16.34 -5.63 7.87
N GLY A 609 -15.92 -4.54 8.54
CA GLY A 609 -14.84 -3.67 8.12
C GLY A 609 -13.44 -4.19 8.50
N GLY A 610 -12.44 -3.81 7.72
CA GLY A 610 -11.04 -4.20 7.91
C GLY A 610 -10.14 -3.05 8.35
N ALA A 611 -10.63 -2.08 9.13
CA ALA A 611 -9.77 -1.06 9.72
C ALA A 611 -8.88 -1.70 10.80
N GLY A 612 -7.56 -1.49 10.70
CA GLY A 612 -6.59 -2.13 11.58
C GLY A 612 -6.29 -3.58 11.19
N VAL A 613 -5.47 -4.22 11.99
CA VAL A 613 -4.93 -5.58 11.78
C VAL A 613 -4.99 -6.36 13.11
N PRO A 614 -4.68 -7.66 13.11
CA PRO A 614 -4.58 -8.40 14.36
C PRO A 614 -3.57 -7.79 15.34
N GLY A 615 -3.91 -7.83 16.62
CA GLY A 615 -3.06 -7.46 17.73
C GLY A 615 -2.72 -8.66 18.62
N PRO A 616 -2.02 -8.42 19.74
CA PRO A 616 -1.67 -9.47 20.68
C PRO A 616 -2.90 -10.26 21.14
N GLY A 617 -2.80 -11.60 21.12
CA GLY A 617 -3.93 -12.47 21.44
C GLY A 617 -4.94 -12.68 20.30
N GLY A 618 -4.60 -12.25 19.05
CA GLY A 618 -5.46 -12.46 17.87
C GLY A 618 -6.68 -11.53 17.78
N GLN A 619 -6.78 -10.53 18.65
CA GLN A 619 -7.86 -9.54 18.59
C GLN A 619 -7.69 -8.62 17.39
N ALA A 620 -8.78 -8.35 16.67
CA ALA A 620 -8.78 -7.43 15.52
C ALA A 620 -8.69 -5.94 15.91
N TRP A 621 -8.59 -5.08 14.91
CA TRP A 621 -8.65 -3.60 15.00
C TRP A 621 -7.48 -2.93 15.72
N TRP A 622 -6.29 -3.51 15.67
CA TRP A 622 -5.07 -2.90 16.22
C TRP A 622 -4.33 -2.09 15.14
N VAL A 623 -3.70 -0.99 15.58
CA VAL A 623 -2.98 -0.04 14.72
C VAL A 623 -1.75 0.51 15.42
N ALA A 624 -0.88 1.16 14.68
CA ALA A 624 0.26 1.93 15.17
C ALA A 624 1.23 1.12 16.07
N GLY A 625 1.57 -0.12 15.64
CA GLY A 625 2.64 -0.91 16.24
C GLY A 625 4.02 -0.52 15.74
N GLY A 626 5.04 -0.56 16.58
CA GLY A 626 6.44 -0.29 16.22
C GLY A 626 7.05 -1.43 15.40
N GLY A 627 8.08 -1.16 14.60
CA GLY A 627 8.84 -2.16 13.86
C GLY A 627 9.84 -2.94 14.75
N GLY A 628 10.09 -4.21 14.43
CA GLY A 628 11.06 -5.05 15.13
C GLY A 628 12.52 -4.74 14.74
N GLY A 629 13.44 -4.89 15.66
CA GLY A 629 14.89 -4.81 15.43
C GLY A 629 15.45 -6.04 14.73
N CYS A 630 16.58 -5.90 14.06
CA CYS A 630 17.25 -7.02 13.39
C CYS A 630 17.90 -8.01 14.37
N ASN A 631 18.17 -9.23 13.87
CA ASN A 631 18.97 -10.23 14.57
C ASN A 631 20.12 -10.72 13.69
N GLN A 632 21.35 -10.63 14.19
CA GLN A 632 22.54 -11.17 13.53
C GLN A 632 23.42 -11.88 14.58
N PRO A 633 23.24 -13.18 14.81
CA PRO A 633 24.05 -13.93 15.75
C PRO A 633 25.47 -14.14 15.22
N PRO A 634 26.50 -14.19 16.11
CA PRO A 634 27.90 -14.15 15.72
C PRO A 634 28.47 -15.43 15.06
N ALA A 635 27.79 -16.56 14.96
CA ALA A 635 28.47 -17.76 14.44
C ALA A 635 27.60 -18.97 14.06
N SER A 636 26.28 -18.90 13.95
CA SER A 636 25.48 -20.08 13.54
C SER A 636 24.20 -19.61 12.86
N PRO A 637 23.69 -20.36 11.86
CA PRO A 637 22.37 -20.10 11.34
C PRO A 637 21.35 -20.26 12.47
N SER A 638 20.97 -19.14 13.09
CA SER A 638 19.97 -19.14 14.15
C SER A 638 18.59 -19.08 13.49
N SER A 639 17.78 -20.04 13.82
CA SER A 639 16.35 -20.04 13.48
C SER A 639 15.55 -18.97 14.24
N ILE A 640 16.22 -18.13 15.03
CA ILE A 640 15.58 -17.09 15.85
C ILE A 640 15.39 -15.86 14.97
N PRO A 641 14.14 -15.46 14.68
CA PRO A 641 13.83 -14.30 13.84
C PRO A 641 14.28 -12.99 14.50
N GLY A 642 14.32 -11.92 13.71
CA GLY A 642 14.37 -10.56 14.23
C GLY A 642 13.19 -10.27 15.17
N GLY A 643 13.19 -9.12 15.83
CA GLY A 643 12.10 -8.73 16.74
C GLY A 643 10.76 -8.66 16.01
N ALA A 644 9.70 -9.14 16.63
CA ALA A 644 8.35 -9.01 16.09
C ALA A 644 7.88 -7.55 16.11
N GLY A 645 7.24 -7.09 15.04
CA GLY A 645 6.64 -5.76 15.02
C GLY A 645 5.37 -5.69 15.88
N GLY A 646 5.17 -4.59 16.60
CA GLY A 646 3.94 -4.27 17.31
C GLY A 646 3.54 -5.22 18.45
N TYR A 647 4.46 -6.04 18.94
CA TYR A 647 4.17 -7.06 19.97
C TYR A 647 4.35 -6.56 21.40
N GLY A 648 5.28 -5.62 21.62
CA GLY A 648 5.77 -5.29 22.96
C GLY A 648 6.88 -6.23 23.40
N PRO A 649 7.39 -6.13 24.67
CA PRO A 649 8.44 -6.98 25.18
C PRO A 649 8.06 -8.46 25.17
N GLY A 650 8.92 -9.32 24.63
CA GLY A 650 8.68 -10.76 24.58
C GLY A 650 9.27 -11.47 23.36
N GLN A 651 8.94 -12.73 23.20
CA GLN A 651 9.24 -13.49 21.98
C GLN A 651 7.98 -13.70 21.16
N ALA A 652 7.95 -13.19 19.92
CA ALA A 652 6.94 -13.54 18.96
C ALA A 652 7.55 -13.65 17.58
N VAL A 653 6.97 -14.51 16.75
CA VAL A 653 7.31 -14.72 15.35
C VAL A 653 6.31 -14.06 14.41
N THR A 654 5.26 -13.45 14.95
CA THR A 654 4.16 -12.85 14.17
C THR A 654 4.09 -11.36 14.46
N PRO A 655 4.10 -10.50 13.42
CA PRO A 655 3.91 -9.07 13.59
C PRO A 655 2.46 -8.74 13.94
N TYR A 656 2.25 -7.73 14.79
CA TYR A 656 0.95 -7.24 15.22
C TYR A 656 0.81 -5.74 15.01
N ALA A 657 -0.41 -5.25 15.07
CA ALA A 657 -0.77 -3.83 15.04
C ALA A 657 -0.15 -3.06 13.86
N GLY A 658 0.19 -3.76 12.78
CA GLY A 658 0.83 -3.20 11.60
C GLY A 658 2.33 -2.94 11.71
N GLY A 659 3.01 -3.29 12.80
CA GLY A 659 4.47 -3.24 12.87
C GLY A 659 5.13 -4.29 11.97
N GLY A 660 6.19 -3.93 11.24
CA GLY A 660 6.97 -4.87 10.42
C GLY A 660 7.95 -5.68 11.26
N MET A 661 8.16 -6.95 10.91
CA MET A 661 9.14 -7.82 11.57
C MET A 661 10.57 -7.47 11.14
N GLY A 662 11.52 -7.50 12.05
CA GLY A 662 12.94 -7.37 11.78
C GLY A 662 13.49 -8.57 11.02
N GLY A 663 14.51 -8.33 10.19
CA GLY A 663 15.20 -9.39 9.44
C GLY A 663 16.10 -10.24 10.29
N ASN A 664 16.41 -11.44 9.76
CA ASN A 664 17.37 -12.40 10.33
C ASN A 664 18.51 -12.64 9.33
N GLN A 665 19.68 -13.06 9.82
CA GLN A 665 20.89 -13.29 9.02
C GLN A 665 20.76 -14.41 7.98
N THR A 666 19.82 -15.34 8.13
CA THR A 666 19.68 -16.48 7.23
C THR A 666 18.96 -16.16 5.91
N GLY A 667 18.36 -14.98 5.80
CA GLY A 667 17.65 -14.54 4.59
C GLY A 667 18.59 -13.78 3.64
N SER A 668 18.88 -14.36 2.47
CA SER A 668 19.65 -13.70 1.40
C SER A 668 18.79 -13.00 0.37
N ASP A 669 17.53 -13.33 0.28
CA ASP A 669 16.62 -12.84 -0.77
C ASP A 669 15.51 -11.93 -0.21
N TYR A 670 15.16 -10.90 -0.98
CA TYR A 670 14.09 -9.95 -0.67
C TYR A 670 12.71 -10.62 -0.48
N ASN A 671 12.54 -11.80 -1.03
CA ASN A 671 11.34 -12.64 -0.90
C ASN A 671 11.45 -13.69 0.22
N ASP A 672 12.55 -13.69 0.98
CA ASP A 672 12.70 -14.59 2.11
C ASP A 672 11.72 -14.15 3.23
N PRO A 673 10.91 -15.06 3.80
CA PRO A 673 10.05 -14.74 4.93
C PRO A 673 10.82 -14.25 6.17
N LEU A 674 12.14 -14.39 6.19
CA LEU A 674 13.05 -13.88 7.23
C LEU A 674 13.65 -12.50 6.91
N ALA A 675 13.33 -11.91 5.75
CA ALA A 675 13.71 -10.53 5.42
C ALA A 675 12.91 -9.52 6.26
N ALA A 676 13.47 -8.31 6.39
CA ALA A 676 12.79 -7.21 7.07
C ALA A 676 11.45 -6.88 6.40
N GLN A 677 10.38 -6.86 7.18
CA GLN A 677 9.04 -6.59 6.67
C GLN A 677 8.68 -5.09 6.73
N PRO A 678 7.94 -4.58 5.76
CA PRO A 678 7.38 -3.24 5.85
C PRO A 678 6.32 -3.15 6.95
N GLY A 679 6.10 -1.97 7.45
CA GLY A 679 4.94 -1.64 8.26
C GLY A 679 3.64 -1.80 7.48
N GLY A 680 2.58 -2.21 8.16
CA GLY A 680 1.25 -2.42 7.56
C GLY A 680 0.68 -1.15 6.96
N MET A 681 0.14 -1.25 5.75
CA MET A 681 -0.54 -0.14 5.09
C MET A 681 -1.78 0.28 5.87
N ASN A 682 -2.02 1.59 5.97
CA ASN A 682 -3.17 2.19 6.66
C ASN A 682 -3.30 1.77 8.14
N THR A 683 -2.14 1.54 8.77
CA THR A 683 -2.07 1.24 10.20
C THR A 683 -1.14 2.20 10.95
N GLY A 684 -0.30 2.96 10.22
CA GLY A 684 0.75 3.77 10.84
C GLY A 684 1.87 2.95 11.47
N GLY A 685 1.99 1.65 11.12
CA GLY A 685 3.00 0.77 11.72
C GLY A 685 4.42 1.09 11.27
N GLY A 686 5.41 0.94 12.16
CA GLY A 686 6.84 1.08 11.85
C GLY A 686 7.38 -0.07 11.01
N GLY A 687 8.36 0.15 10.14
CA GLY A 687 9.03 -0.88 9.36
C GLY A 687 10.05 -1.68 10.18
N GLY A 688 10.22 -2.96 9.89
CA GLY A 688 11.24 -3.83 10.51
C GLY A 688 12.66 -3.50 10.06
N ALA A 689 13.64 -3.77 10.88
CA ALA A 689 15.06 -3.49 10.64
C ALA A 689 15.73 -4.55 9.74
N GLY A 690 16.66 -4.14 8.89
CA GLY A 690 17.49 -5.00 8.07
C GLY A 690 18.77 -5.45 8.79
N THR A 691 19.31 -6.60 8.38
CA THR A 691 20.54 -7.21 8.93
C THR A 691 21.81 -6.72 8.25
N GLY A 692 22.99 -7.11 8.76
CA GLY A 692 24.30 -6.78 8.18
C GLY A 692 24.67 -7.63 6.97
N PRO A 693 25.76 -7.26 6.24
CA PRO A 693 26.21 -8.01 5.09
C PRO A 693 26.93 -9.29 5.53
N GLN A 694 26.43 -10.42 5.08
CA GLN A 694 27.18 -11.69 5.11
C GLN A 694 27.16 -12.38 3.72
N SER A 695 26.88 -11.67 2.67
CA SER A 695 27.01 -12.21 1.32
C SER A 695 28.35 -11.75 0.72
N PRO A 696 29.11 -12.66 0.02
CA PRO A 696 30.26 -12.26 -0.79
C PRO A 696 29.93 -11.21 -1.84
N GLU A 697 28.65 -11.00 -2.16
CA GLU A 697 28.14 -10.04 -3.14
C GLU A 697 27.82 -8.67 -2.56
N GLY A 698 28.10 -8.39 -1.27
CA GLY A 698 27.90 -7.06 -0.67
C GLY A 698 26.45 -6.58 -0.57
N ARG A 699 25.48 -7.47 -0.70
CA ARG A 699 24.04 -7.14 -0.55
C ARG A 699 23.74 -6.84 0.92
N ARG A 700 23.53 -5.57 1.21
CA ARG A 700 23.08 -5.12 2.52
C ARG A 700 21.58 -5.30 2.63
N ASN A 701 21.13 -6.07 3.62
CA ASN A 701 19.69 -6.24 3.85
C ASN A 701 19.05 -4.91 4.27
N MET A 702 18.08 -4.49 3.49
CA MET A 702 17.34 -3.25 3.70
C MET A 702 16.32 -3.45 4.83
N GLY A 703 16.05 -2.41 5.60
CA GLY A 703 14.88 -2.40 6.47
C GLY A 703 13.56 -2.30 5.69
N GLY A 704 12.44 -2.56 6.32
CA GLY A 704 11.10 -2.35 5.76
C GLY A 704 10.71 -0.87 5.73
N ASN A 705 9.95 -0.44 4.73
CA ASN A 705 9.32 0.89 4.74
C ASN A 705 8.30 0.98 5.87
N GLY A 706 8.05 2.17 6.40
CA GLY A 706 6.94 2.40 7.32
C GLY A 706 5.56 2.28 6.63
N GLY A 707 4.55 1.91 7.38
CA GLY A 707 3.15 1.86 6.93
C GLY A 707 2.53 3.26 6.80
N SER A 708 1.58 3.43 5.87
CA SER A 708 0.81 4.67 5.78
C SER A 708 -0.12 4.88 6.98
N GLY A 709 -0.49 6.13 7.21
CA GLY A 709 -1.50 6.51 8.18
C GLY A 709 -2.93 6.14 7.79
N LEU A 710 -3.88 6.57 8.63
CA LEU A 710 -5.31 6.33 8.46
C LEU A 710 -6.09 7.47 9.15
N VAL A 711 -7.21 7.87 8.57
CA VAL A 711 -8.16 8.77 9.25
C VAL A 711 -9.55 8.14 9.22
N LEU A 712 -10.20 8.10 10.39
CA LEU A 712 -11.56 7.60 10.57
C LEU A 712 -12.42 8.73 11.14
N ILE A 713 -13.62 8.90 10.61
CA ILE A 713 -14.60 9.89 11.09
C ILE A 713 -15.96 9.20 11.22
N ALA A 714 -16.64 9.34 12.33
CA ALA A 714 -17.96 8.75 12.54
C ALA A 714 -18.94 9.76 13.17
N TYR A 715 -20.20 9.68 12.76
CA TYR A 715 -21.32 10.46 13.32
C TYR A 715 -22.59 9.61 13.35
N PRO A 716 -23.63 9.97 14.12
CA PRO A 716 -24.92 9.25 14.13
C PRO A 716 -25.53 9.14 12.75
N THR A 717 -26.04 7.97 12.40
CA THR A 717 -26.67 7.68 11.10
C THR A 717 -27.96 8.50 10.89
#